data_f34b89bd572689e5f179d0953d912695
#
_entry.id   f34b89bd572689e5f179d0953d912695
#
_cell.length_a   1.000
_cell.length_b   1.000
_cell.length_c   1.000
_cell.angle_alpha   90.00
_cell.angle_beta   90.00
_cell.angle_gamma   90.00
#
_symmetry.space_group_name_H-M   'P 1'
#
loop_
_entity.id
_entity.type
_entity.pdbx_description
1 polymer ?
#
loop_
_entity_poly.entity_id
_entity_poly.type
_entity_poly.pdbx_seq_one_letter_code
_entity_poly.pdbx_strand_id
1 'polypeptide(L)'
;MFKFIVYGYILTFLVLPSETVFIGHLPDQTQGNLNPMQEQIKAVQLALEYVRHVETNQCTGGTGEILTLTFDHTPWIQYTEPAVRTANFLTKILALDGDLSQFDESIYYSMVRNNVHGDTLIYGSAIAVEPGVIPTKPKYCPYAYNNRSSSTVTAFDIAISYDYQTNTTEWYLGAKDKDRSNVTITKDVVRSLNASTKSNSYQYMYQPLATYQDGYWTRPYFDCGGGNIWMSTYSAPILSWNNGTVHFRGVATIDIELTNIDINQCDLDKNEAAKALDIFRGTHSCQPTTVCTPLNQGFRAGSYLCKCQDGYYFPNTSAVVKAFRGVDIETYFKSSNSSIPNGQFQCLKCSRGCDTCVDSTPCLYQINYAVQAFNIFIISILIVGCIIVSAVIIKYKKELVIKTASPIFLLLTCLGATLMCSSVFVMYGEVTSFTCTLQIWPFNLGFVIMYGALLLKTWRISVIFKSGGATKRINLPDKALLQRMIPLVIVFTGYLSVWTALDPPYAYTVKTSSGLKFFTCSMTWWKYALYGGEALLLLVGVYLCFTVRKAPAHFNESKFITWATYNAIILGSFILMLTQFVGLSGGPDVVYVLLMAQQQVFVTITLALIFFPKFWALYRGTLDDSTVYANHVVTITGRVKQPLPPTTSRLSESFALTTASASVQCNPEDFFLISGYQEDDNISSTRTTKFSSKVGPLKLASLQVTDSNGGHSFSSTDT
;
A
#
# COMPACT_ATOMS: atom_id res chain seq x y z
N MET A 1 -45.50 11.29 -8.33
CA MET A 1 -44.48 10.49 -7.64
C MET A 1 -43.23 10.22 -8.51
N PHE A 2 -43.33 10.19 -9.83
CA PHE A 2 -42.20 10.02 -10.75
C PHE A 2 -41.32 11.30 -10.94
N LYS A 3 -41.87 12.47 -10.73
CA LYS A 3 -41.12 13.75 -10.82
C LYS A 3 -40.27 14.09 -9.59
N PHE A 4 -40.54 13.50 -8.43
CA PHE A 4 -39.76 13.74 -7.20
C PHE A 4 -38.49 12.87 -7.12
N ILE A 5 -38.45 11.73 -7.80
CA ILE A 5 -37.27 10.83 -7.78
C ILE A 5 -36.16 11.34 -8.72
N VAL A 6 -36.54 12.03 -9.83
CA VAL A 6 -35.58 12.57 -10.80
C VAL A 6 -34.94 13.87 -10.31
N TYR A 7 -35.66 14.68 -9.53
CA TYR A 7 -35.11 15.94 -8.97
C TYR A 7 -34.21 15.73 -7.75
N GLY A 8 -34.39 14.64 -6.99
CA GLY A 8 -33.50 14.29 -5.89
C GLY A 8 -32.11 13.80 -6.34
N TYR A 9 -31.98 13.33 -7.55
CA TYR A 9 -30.71 12.82 -8.11
C TYR A 9 -29.84 13.89 -8.78
N ILE A 10 -30.39 15.08 -9.09
CA ILE A 10 -29.65 16.16 -9.77
C ILE A 10 -29.01 17.15 -8.79
N LEU A 11 -29.47 17.21 -7.54
CA LEU A 11 -28.97 18.21 -6.58
C LEU A 11 -27.79 17.74 -5.70
N THR A 12 -27.35 16.47 -5.82
CA THR A 12 -26.16 15.96 -5.11
C THR A 12 -24.87 15.97 -5.96
N PHE A 13 -24.92 16.51 -7.17
CA PHE A 13 -23.77 16.48 -8.10
C PHE A 13 -22.95 17.79 -8.19
N LEU A 14 -23.12 18.73 -7.24
CA LEU A 14 -22.38 20.01 -7.26
C LEU A 14 -21.73 20.35 -5.91
N VAL A 15 -20.90 19.44 -5.39
CA VAL A 15 -19.81 19.84 -4.46
C VAL A 15 -18.61 18.96 -4.79
N LEU A 16 -17.82 19.40 -5.73
CA LEU A 16 -16.43 18.97 -5.89
C LEU A 16 -15.57 19.82 -4.93
N PRO A 17 -14.70 19.23 -4.12
CA PRO A 17 -13.64 20.00 -3.48
C PRO A 17 -12.64 20.41 -4.58
N SER A 18 -12.47 21.72 -4.74
CA SER A 18 -11.41 22.31 -5.54
C SER A 18 -10.06 21.94 -4.92
N GLU A 19 -9.29 21.07 -5.57
CA GLU A 19 -7.86 20.97 -5.33
C GLU A 19 -7.24 22.31 -5.75
N THR A 20 -6.80 23.08 -4.77
CA THR A 20 -5.96 24.24 -4.96
C THR A 20 -4.61 23.74 -5.45
N VAL A 21 -4.38 23.88 -6.74
CA VAL A 21 -3.06 23.81 -7.36
C VAL A 21 -2.24 24.98 -6.81
N PHE A 22 -1.31 24.71 -5.91
CA PHE A 22 -0.27 25.65 -5.53
C PHE A 22 0.69 25.77 -6.72
N ILE A 23 0.46 26.80 -7.56
CA ILE A 23 1.47 27.30 -8.48
C ILE A 23 2.42 28.15 -7.63
N GLY A 24 3.56 27.55 -7.26
CA GLY A 24 4.65 28.31 -6.68
C GLY A 24 5.23 29.27 -7.70
N HIS A 25 4.88 30.55 -7.60
CA HIS A 25 5.64 31.61 -8.22
C HIS A 25 7.03 31.67 -7.59
N LEU A 26 8.08 31.45 -8.41
CA LEU A 26 9.42 31.90 -8.06
C LEU A 26 9.40 33.44 -8.02
N PRO A 27 9.85 34.06 -6.95
CA PRO A 27 10.07 35.50 -6.96
C PRO A 27 11.34 35.84 -7.74
N ASP A 28 11.19 36.80 -8.60
CA ASP A 28 12.21 37.50 -9.34
C ASP A 28 13.32 38.05 -8.42
N GLN A 29 14.58 37.95 -8.87
CA GLN A 29 15.76 38.35 -8.11
C GLN A 29 15.79 39.91 -8.00
N THR A 30 15.36 40.39 -6.84
CA THR A 30 15.78 41.71 -6.35
C THR A 30 16.66 41.50 -5.14
N GLN A 31 17.84 42.16 -5.16
CA GLN A 31 18.81 42.20 -4.05
C GLN A 31 18.10 42.62 -2.75
N GLY A 32 17.81 41.63 -1.91
CA GLY A 32 17.28 41.79 -0.57
C GLY A 32 17.91 40.74 0.33
N ASN A 33 18.37 41.11 1.51
CA ASN A 33 19.01 40.31 2.54
C ASN A 33 18.62 38.85 2.53
N LEU A 34 19.55 37.99 2.11
CA LEU A 34 19.41 36.53 2.20
C LEU A 34 19.19 36.14 3.66
N ASN A 35 18.26 35.25 3.93
CA ASN A 35 18.11 34.63 5.27
C ASN A 35 19.41 33.94 5.64
N PRO A 36 19.83 33.93 6.92
CA PRO A 36 21.07 33.31 7.37
C PRO A 36 21.25 31.85 6.94
N MET A 37 20.14 31.13 6.79
CA MET A 37 20.11 29.76 6.30
C MET A 37 20.48 29.63 4.81
N GLN A 38 20.09 30.60 3.98
CA GLN A 38 20.45 30.62 2.55
C GLN A 38 21.91 31.00 2.32
N GLU A 39 22.46 31.87 3.16
CA GLU A 39 23.91 32.18 3.15
C GLU A 39 24.74 30.96 3.53
N GLN A 40 24.28 30.18 4.51
CA GLN A 40 24.97 28.96 4.93
C GLN A 40 24.96 27.90 3.83
N ILE A 41 23.81 27.65 3.17
CA ILE A 41 23.72 26.73 2.04
C ILE A 41 24.64 27.15 0.89
N LYS A 42 24.68 28.45 0.58
CA LYS A 42 25.57 28.99 -0.45
C LYS A 42 27.04 28.82 -0.11
N ALA A 43 27.41 29.02 1.15
CA ALA A 43 28.78 28.78 1.64
C ALA A 43 29.18 27.31 1.51
N VAL A 44 28.29 26.39 1.85
CA VAL A 44 28.52 24.94 1.71
C VAL A 44 28.64 24.52 0.22
N GLN A 45 27.82 25.07 -0.65
CA GLN A 45 27.95 24.81 -2.10
C GLN A 45 29.27 25.30 -2.68
N LEU A 46 29.70 26.50 -2.30
CA LEU A 46 31.02 27.03 -2.67
C LEU A 46 32.16 26.17 -2.16
N ALA A 47 32.03 25.64 -0.93
CA ALA A 47 33.02 24.74 -0.36
C ALA A 47 33.09 23.39 -1.11
N LEU A 48 31.98 22.81 -1.48
CA LEU A 48 31.92 21.59 -2.33
C LEU A 48 32.57 21.82 -3.69
N GLU A 49 32.34 22.99 -4.29
CA GLU A 49 32.97 23.36 -5.55
C GLU A 49 34.48 23.50 -5.40
N TYR A 50 34.93 24.08 -4.26
CA TYR A 50 36.35 24.23 -3.96
C TYR A 50 37.03 22.87 -3.74
N VAL A 51 36.40 21.95 -3.01
CA VAL A 51 36.92 20.59 -2.83
C VAL A 51 37.13 19.92 -4.18
N ARG A 52 36.16 20.02 -5.10
CA ARG A 52 36.31 19.50 -6.44
C ARG A 52 37.41 20.18 -7.26
N HIS A 53 37.57 21.49 -7.10
CA HIS A 53 38.60 22.24 -7.78
C HIS A 53 40.00 21.76 -7.36
N VAL A 54 40.22 21.57 -6.07
CA VAL A 54 41.50 21.08 -5.52
C VAL A 54 41.78 19.65 -5.96
N GLU A 55 40.79 18.78 -6.04
CA GLU A 55 40.94 17.40 -6.56
C GLU A 55 41.37 17.33 -8.03
N THR A 56 40.96 18.30 -8.83
CA THR A 56 41.18 18.29 -10.29
C THR A 56 42.43 19.06 -10.72
N ASN A 57 42.92 19.99 -9.92
CA ASN A 57 44.04 20.86 -10.26
C ASN A 57 45.30 20.49 -9.45
N GLN A 58 46.46 20.65 -10.08
CA GLN A 58 47.73 20.51 -9.37
C GLN A 58 47.94 21.73 -8.43
N CYS A 59 48.07 21.49 -7.16
CA CYS A 59 48.34 22.51 -6.18
C CYS A 59 49.84 22.90 -6.13
N THR A 60 50.15 24.09 -5.61
CA THR A 60 51.50 24.70 -5.65
C THR A 60 52.37 24.36 -4.44
N GLY A 61 51.89 23.55 -3.51
CA GLY A 61 52.59 23.17 -2.25
C GLY A 61 52.16 23.94 -1.03
N GLY A 62 52.31 23.32 0.15
CA GLY A 62 52.00 23.90 1.48
C GLY A 62 50.56 23.67 1.94
N THR A 63 50.17 24.38 3.00
CA THR A 63 48.85 24.25 3.69
C THR A 63 47.93 25.43 3.41
N GLY A 64 48.12 26.14 2.27
CA GLY A 64 47.36 27.33 1.91
C GLY A 64 45.99 27.12 1.33
N GLU A 65 45.67 25.89 0.92
CA GLU A 65 44.36 25.50 0.36
C GLU A 65 43.38 25.20 1.50
N ILE A 66 42.74 26.23 2.01
CA ILE A 66 41.89 26.19 3.22
C ILE A 66 40.42 26.25 2.82
N LEU A 67 39.62 25.32 3.33
CA LEU A 67 38.17 25.32 3.15
C LEU A 67 37.53 26.34 4.12
N THR A 68 36.77 27.29 3.59
CA THR A 68 36.13 28.34 4.40
C THR A 68 34.89 27.88 5.17
N LEU A 69 34.90 26.66 5.71
CA LEU A 69 33.88 26.10 6.54
C LEU A 69 34.40 25.74 7.93
N THR A 70 33.56 25.94 8.94
CA THR A 70 33.78 25.43 10.28
C THR A 70 33.02 24.16 10.50
N PHE A 71 33.72 23.11 10.96
CA PHE A 71 33.09 21.83 11.29
C PHE A 71 32.78 21.74 12.77
N ASP A 72 31.85 20.87 13.13
CA ASP A 72 31.69 20.44 14.51
C ASP A 72 32.76 19.38 14.82
N HIS A 73 33.72 19.77 15.67
CA HIS A 73 34.83 18.91 16.09
C HIS A 73 34.47 18.01 17.28
N THR A 74 33.25 18.10 17.82
CA THR A 74 32.80 17.30 18.97
C THR A 74 33.06 15.79 18.82
N PRO A 75 32.85 15.17 17.66
CA PRO A 75 33.14 13.75 17.47
C PRO A 75 34.62 13.39 17.58
N TRP A 76 35.53 14.38 17.43
CA TRP A 76 36.98 14.18 17.39
C TRP A 76 37.70 14.59 18.67
N ILE A 77 36.98 15.09 19.68
CA ILE A 77 37.57 15.53 20.96
C ILE A 77 38.43 14.43 21.58
N GLN A 78 37.97 13.18 21.54
CA GLN A 78 38.72 12.05 22.12
C GLN A 78 40.12 11.84 21.52
N TYR A 79 40.31 12.22 20.26
CA TYR A 79 41.58 12.05 19.56
C TYR A 79 42.59 13.16 19.86
N THR A 80 42.18 14.22 20.54
CA THR A 80 43.03 15.34 20.89
C THR A 80 43.91 15.07 22.11
N GLU A 81 43.58 14.05 22.91
CA GLU A 81 44.24 13.74 24.16
C GLU A 81 45.77 13.51 24.03
N PRO A 82 46.30 12.77 23.00
CA PRO A 82 47.73 12.61 22.81
C PRO A 82 48.48 13.96 22.65
N ALA A 83 47.89 14.92 21.89
CA ALA A 83 48.49 16.26 21.75
C ALA A 83 48.49 17.01 23.07
N VAL A 84 47.38 17.02 23.81
CA VAL A 84 47.29 17.68 25.12
C VAL A 84 48.28 17.11 26.12
N ARG A 85 48.42 15.76 26.17
CA ARG A 85 49.39 15.08 27.04
C ARG A 85 50.81 15.43 26.66
N THR A 86 51.13 15.42 25.37
CA THR A 86 52.48 15.80 24.88
C THR A 86 52.79 17.26 25.19
N ALA A 87 51.85 18.18 24.95
CA ALA A 87 52.02 19.60 25.27
C ALA A 87 52.26 19.82 26.78
N ASN A 88 51.45 19.18 27.64
CA ASN A 88 51.59 19.28 29.08
C ASN A 88 52.86 18.60 29.59
N PHE A 89 53.33 17.54 28.95
CA PHE A 89 54.65 16.95 29.32
C PHE A 89 55.79 17.89 29.02
N LEU A 90 55.80 18.52 27.83
CA LEU A 90 56.84 19.52 27.51
C LEU A 90 56.71 20.77 28.37
N THR A 91 55.53 21.22 28.75
CA THR A 91 55.27 22.29 29.70
C THR A 91 55.88 21.99 31.05
N LYS A 92 55.81 20.74 31.55
CA LYS A 92 56.39 20.31 32.79
C LYS A 92 57.92 20.32 32.76
N ILE A 93 58.50 19.94 31.63
CA ILE A 93 59.94 19.99 31.45
C ILE A 93 60.46 21.46 31.47
N LEU A 94 59.75 22.33 30.73
CA LEU A 94 60.09 23.78 30.77
C LEU A 94 60.03 24.41 32.18
N ALA A 95 59.13 23.90 33.02
CA ALA A 95 59.02 24.33 34.40
C ALA A 95 60.17 23.82 35.29
N LEU A 96 60.82 22.70 34.92
CA LEU A 96 61.97 22.13 35.62
C LEU A 96 63.27 22.76 35.17
N ASP A 97 63.52 22.76 33.86
CA ASP A 97 64.86 23.02 33.31
C ASP A 97 64.96 24.40 32.64
N GLY A 98 63.81 25.06 32.39
CA GLY A 98 63.75 26.39 31.78
C GLY A 98 63.82 26.39 30.24
N ASP A 99 64.38 25.37 29.66
CA ASP A 99 64.43 25.15 28.20
C ASP A 99 64.20 23.68 27.84
N LEU A 100 64.12 23.39 26.54
CA LEU A 100 63.94 22.04 26.00
C LEU A 100 65.20 21.45 25.36
N SER A 101 66.36 22.03 25.59
CA SER A 101 67.62 21.59 24.97
C SER A 101 68.21 20.33 25.57
N GLN A 102 67.76 19.93 26.75
CA GLN A 102 68.22 18.76 27.51
C GLN A 102 67.95 17.42 26.86
N PHE A 103 67.01 17.37 25.95
CA PHE A 103 66.59 16.13 25.33
C PHE A 103 67.23 15.92 23.95
N ASP A 104 67.64 14.65 23.71
CA ASP A 104 68.04 14.22 22.37
C ASP A 104 66.84 14.29 21.39
N GLU A 105 67.11 14.63 20.16
CA GLU A 105 66.07 14.67 19.08
C GLU A 105 65.26 13.41 18.98
N SER A 106 65.85 12.24 19.26
CA SER A 106 65.19 10.98 19.30
C SER A 106 63.95 10.89 20.19
N ILE A 107 63.92 11.67 21.27
CA ILE A 107 62.82 11.74 22.22
C ILE A 107 61.65 12.47 21.57
N TYR A 108 61.88 13.60 20.90
CA TYR A 108 60.80 14.32 20.18
C TYR A 108 60.20 13.48 19.06
N TYR A 109 61.05 12.79 18.27
CA TYR A 109 60.55 11.84 17.25
C TYR A 109 59.77 10.68 17.86
N SER A 110 60.15 10.23 19.04
CA SER A 110 59.43 9.18 19.74
C SER A 110 58.07 9.66 20.24
N MET A 111 57.97 10.91 20.73
CA MET A 111 56.67 11.50 21.15
C MET A 111 55.69 11.64 19.97
N VAL A 112 56.11 12.23 18.86
CA VAL A 112 55.24 12.43 17.70
C VAL A 112 54.81 11.07 17.06
N ARG A 113 55.72 10.08 17.00
CA ARG A 113 55.36 8.73 16.57
C ARG A 113 54.37 8.06 17.51
N ASN A 114 54.54 8.22 18.83
CA ASN A 114 53.61 7.68 19.82
C ASN A 114 52.22 8.30 19.68
N ASN A 115 52.16 9.61 19.40
CA ASN A 115 50.88 10.28 19.16
C ASN A 115 50.15 9.69 17.91
N VAL A 116 50.88 9.44 16.81
CA VAL A 116 50.34 8.84 15.59
C VAL A 116 49.84 7.40 15.82
N HIS A 117 50.51 6.63 16.69
CA HIS A 117 50.05 5.30 17.05
C HIS A 117 48.86 5.28 18.01
N GLY A 118 48.40 6.46 18.49
CA GLY A 118 47.29 6.55 19.44
C GLY A 118 45.94 6.11 18.87
N ASP A 119 45.69 6.34 17.59
CA ASP A 119 44.47 5.91 16.88
C ASP A 119 44.66 5.89 15.36
N THR A 120 43.89 5.10 14.66
CA THR A 120 43.92 4.95 13.19
C THR A 120 43.46 6.21 12.44
N LEU A 121 42.66 7.07 13.06
CA LEU A 121 42.20 8.35 12.48
C LEU A 121 43.29 9.43 12.55
N ILE A 122 44.30 9.26 13.39
CA ILE A 122 45.41 10.18 13.48
C ILE A 122 46.39 9.93 12.32
N TYR A 123 46.41 10.86 11.39
CA TYR A 123 47.34 10.80 10.24
C TYR A 123 48.75 11.25 10.64
N GLY A 124 48.86 12.37 11.36
CA GLY A 124 50.12 12.98 11.72
C GLY A 124 50.10 13.63 13.09
N SER A 125 51.28 13.97 13.57
CA SER A 125 51.51 14.75 14.80
C SER A 125 52.82 15.53 14.69
N ALA A 126 52.77 16.78 15.09
CA ALA A 126 53.96 17.65 15.16
C ALA A 126 54.19 18.18 16.59
N ILE A 127 55.42 18.56 16.85
CA ILE A 127 55.79 19.43 17.99
C ILE A 127 56.51 20.63 17.39
N ALA A 128 55.85 21.80 17.36
CA ALA A 128 56.44 23.02 16.83
C ALA A 128 56.76 24.00 17.97
N VAL A 129 57.99 24.36 18.11
CA VAL A 129 58.47 25.20 19.24
C VAL A 129 58.70 26.67 18.84
N GLU A 130 58.46 27.58 19.76
CA GLU A 130 58.84 29.02 19.62
C GLU A 130 60.34 29.21 19.51
N PRO A 131 60.82 30.24 18.79
CA PRO A 131 62.23 30.63 18.77
C PRO A 131 62.77 30.88 20.17
N GLY A 132 63.92 30.33 20.45
CA GLY A 132 64.58 30.47 21.73
C GLY A 132 64.18 29.45 22.82
N VAL A 133 63.24 28.60 22.58
CA VAL A 133 62.86 27.48 23.48
C VAL A 133 63.89 26.35 23.40
N ILE A 134 64.48 26.15 22.23
CA ILE A 134 65.66 25.33 22.03
C ILE A 134 66.78 26.27 21.51
N PRO A 135 67.73 26.71 22.32
CA PRO A 135 68.69 27.71 21.91
C PRO A 135 69.60 27.35 20.72
N THR A 136 69.77 26.04 20.50
CA THR A 136 70.58 25.50 19.39
C THR A 136 69.83 25.44 18.06
N LYS A 137 68.47 25.56 18.08
CA LYS A 137 67.63 25.46 16.93
C LYS A 137 66.64 26.61 16.91
N PRO A 138 66.75 27.62 16.04
CA PRO A 138 65.83 28.74 15.96
C PRO A 138 64.42 28.33 15.46
N LYS A 139 64.32 27.29 14.66
CA LYS A 139 63.08 26.63 14.23
C LYS A 139 63.28 25.13 14.37
N TYR A 140 62.30 24.45 14.97
CA TYR A 140 62.35 23.03 15.17
C TYR A 140 60.92 22.50 15.21
N CYS A 141 60.60 21.55 14.28
CA CYS A 141 59.25 20.98 14.16
C CYS A 141 59.32 19.50 13.78
N PRO A 142 59.67 18.61 14.74
CA PRO A 142 59.58 17.19 14.52
C PRO A 142 58.12 16.80 14.22
N TYR A 143 57.94 16.13 13.11
CA TYR A 143 56.68 15.67 12.57
C TYR A 143 56.73 14.17 12.30
N ALA A 144 55.67 13.46 12.64
CA ALA A 144 55.49 12.08 12.28
C ALA A 144 54.16 11.91 11.58
N TYR A 145 54.11 11.05 10.55
CA TYR A 145 52.89 10.73 9.81
C TYR A 145 52.82 9.25 9.47
N ASN A 146 51.60 8.77 9.30
CA ASN A 146 51.31 7.41 8.89
C ASN A 146 51.43 7.30 7.38
N ASN A 147 52.49 6.66 6.90
CA ASN A 147 52.67 6.38 5.48
C ASN A 147 51.85 5.14 5.11
N ARG A 148 50.67 5.34 4.52
CA ARG A 148 49.77 4.27 4.16
C ARG A 148 50.31 3.33 3.09
N SER A 149 51.16 3.83 2.19
CA SER A 149 51.77 2.99 1.13
C SER A 149 52.72 1.94 1.69
N SER A 150 53.42 2.24 2.78
CA SER A 150 54.40 1.35 3.43
C SER A 150 53.91 0.78 4.76
N SER A 151 52.72 1.19 5.25
CA SER A 151 52.22 0.84 6.59
C SER A 151 53.23 1.14 7.69
N THR A 152 53.98 2.23 7.58
CA THR A 152 55.00 2.65 8.51
C THR A 152 54.78 4.07 8.97
N VAL A 153 55.12 4.39 10.25
CA VAL A 153 55.15 5.76 10.73
C VAL A 153 56.54 6.34 10.48
N THR A 154 56.60 7.36 9.65
CA THR A 154 57.82 8.08 9.31
C THR A 154 57.89 9.38 10.11
N ALA A 155 59.08 9.71 10.64
CA ALA A 155 59.30 10.94 11.40
C ALA A 155 60.54 11.70 10.90
N PHE A 156 60.44 13.04 10.79
CA PHE A 156 61.49 13.94 10.37
C PHE A 156 61.22 15.38 10.83
N ASP A 157 62.19 16.26 10.74
CA ASP A 157 62.02 17.67 11.06
C ASP A 157 61.51 18.43 9.84
N ILE A 158 60.26 18.87 9.88
CA ILE A 158 59.64 19.61 8.77
C ILE A 158 60.13 21.07 8.71
N ALA A 159 60.69 21.63 9.80
CA ALA A 159 61.18 23.01 9.81
C ALA A 159 62.34 23.25 8.82
N ILE A 160 62.97 22.18 8.31
CA ILE A 160 64.03 22.25 7.32
C ILE A 160 63.50 22.73 5.96
N SER A 161 62.29 22.30 5.60
CA SER A 161 61.66 22.54 4.29
C SER A 161 60.39 23.39 4.35
N TYR A 162 59.81 23.55 5.54
CA TYR A 162 58.54 24.23 5.74
C TYR A 162 58.60 25.25 6.87
N ASP A 163 58.26 26.50 6.56
CA ASP A 163 58.20 27.56 7.55
C ASP A 163 56.80 27.61 8.21
N TYR A 164 56.68 26.99 9.38
CA TYR A 164 55.42 26.94 10.15
C TYR A 164 55.07 28.24 10.87
N GLN A 165 55.96 29.28 10.84
CA GLN A 165 55.73 30.56 11.51
C GLN A 165 55.21 31.65 10.55
N THR A 166 54.78 31.25 9.34
CA THR A 166 54.21 32.20 8.38
C THR A 166 52.75 32.51 8.68
N ASN A 167 52.28 33.66 8.21
CA ASN A 167 50.90 34.11 8.40
C ASN A 167 49.84 33.18 7.77
N THR A 168 50.23 32.23 6.96
CA THR A 168 49.34 31.24 6.30
C THR A 168 49.22 29.96 7.11
N THR A 169 49.95 29.79 8.20
CA THR A 169 50.00 28.56 9.00
C THR A 169 48.99 28.62 10.14
N GLU A 170 47.72 28.34 9.84
CA GLU A 170 46.63 28.47 10.78
C GLU A 170 46.77 27.58 12.02
N TRP A 171 47.29 26.34 11.87
CA TRP A 171 47.46 25.39 12.96
C TRP A 171 48.44 25.86 14.04
N TYR A 172 49.43 26.69 13.71
CA TYR A 172 50.36 27.23 14.65
C TYR A 172 49.90 28.58 15.19
N LEU A 173 49.53 29.52 14.30
CA LEU A 173 49.14 30.88 14.70
C LEU A 173 47.84 30.91 15.48
N GLY A 174 46.85 30.13 15.07
CA GLY A 174 45.57 30.06 15.78
C GLY A 174 45.71 29.62 17.23
N ALA A 175 46.60 28.68 17.51
CA ALA A 175 46.94 28.30 18.86
C ALA A 175 47.79 29.35 19.59
N LYS A 176 48.66 30.09 18.86
CA LYS A 176 49.50 31.15 19.42
C LYS A 176 48.72 32.38 19.85
N ASP A 177 47.73 32.79 19.04
CA ASP A 177 46.96 34.02 19.26
C ASP A 177 45.75 33.83 20.20
N LYS A 178 45.50 32.60 20.65
CA LYS A 178 44.39 32.30 21.54
C LYS A 178 44.58 32.92 22.92
N ASP A 179 43.52 33.49 23.52
CA ASP A 179 43.53 34.02 24.89
C ASP A 179 43.75 32.89 25.91
N ARG A 180 44.68 33.15 26.85
CA ARG A 180 45.14 32.20 27.88
C ARG A 180 44.81 32.67 29.30
N SER A 181 43.96 33.67 29.47
CA SER A 181 43.56 34.20 30.77
C SER A 181 42.96 33.17 31.71
N ASN A 182 42.32 32.12 31.14
CA ASN A 182 41.60 31.09 31.86
C ASN A 182 42.37 29.76 32.05
N VAL A 183 43.64 29.70 31.66
CA VAL A 183 44.43 28.46 31.80
C VAL A 183 44.67 28.16 33.29
N THR A 184 44.40 26.91 33.66
CA THR A 184 44.54 26.45 35.04
C THR A 184 46.04 26.33 35.46
N ILE A 185 46.40 27.01 36.51
CA ILE A 185 47.78 26.88 37.11
C ILE A 185 47.75 25.79 38.18
N THR A 186 48.55 24.76 38.01
CA THR A 186 48.69 23.64 38.96
C THR A 186 49.98 23.79 39.75
N LYS A 187 50.00 23.32 41.02
CA LYS A 187 51.18 23.26 41.87
C LYS A 187 51.59 21.80 42.03
N ASP A 188 52.72 21.44 41.42
CA ASP A 188 53.31 20.11 41.57
C ASP A 188 54.41 20.16 42.61
N VAL A 189 54.65 19.04 43.27
CA VAL A 189 55.75 18.92 44.32
C VAL A 189 56.59 17.70 43.96
N VAL A 190 57.85 17.94 43.68
CA VAL A 190 58.83 16.86 43.51
C VAL A 190 59.55 16.66 44.84
N ARG A 191 59.43 15.46 45.38
CA ARG A 191 60.14 15.00 46.57
C ARG A 191 61.37 14.20 46.15
N SER A 192 62.54 14.70 46.44
CA SER A 192 63.76 13.94 46.27
C SER A 192 64.33 13.52 47.64
N LEU A 193 64.78 12.27 47.68
CA LEU A 193 65.44 11.72 48.88
C LEU A 193 66.96 11.69 48.67
N ASN A 194 67.71 12.42 49.45
CA ASN A 194 69.13 12.32 49.42
C ASN A 194 69.54 10.99 50.12
N ALA A 195 70.16 10.11 49.35
CA ALA A 195 70.55 8.76 49.84
C ALA A 195 71.60 8.80 50.95
N SER A 196 72.45 9.80 50.94
CA SER A 196 73.54 9.95 51.93
C SER A 196 73.06 10.53 53.26
N THR A 197 72.16 11.51 53.25
CA THR A 197 71.64 12.19 54.42
C THR A 197 70.35 11.72 54.97
N LYS A 198 69.65 10.85 54.21
CA LYS A 198 68.23 10.43 54.41
C LYS A 198 67.27 11.59 54.61
N SER A 199 67.61 12.78 54.10
CA SER A 199 66.79 13.99 54.16
C SER A 199 65.90 14.08 52.94
N ASN A 200 64.65 14.55 53.15
CA ASN A 200 63.71 14.85 52.07
C ASN A 200 63.93 16.32 51.66
N SER A 201 64.11 16.57 50.39
CA SER A 201 63.96 17.89 49.80
C SER A 201 62.66 17.96 48.98
N TYR A 202 61.98 19.08 49.03
CA TYR A 202 60.75 19.34 48.34
C TYR A 202 60.91 20.51 47.37
N GLN A 203 60.77 20.27 46.09
CA GLN A 203 60.78 21.33 45.07
C GLN A 203 59.32 21.59 44.63
N TYR A 204 58.90 22.84 44.78
CA TYR A 204 57.56 23.30 44.38
C TYR A 204 57.60 23.92 42.99
N MET A 205 56.77 23.49 42.10
CA MET A 205 56.70 24.01 40.75
C MET A 205 55.28 24.49 40.45
N TYR A 206 55.13 25.65 39.85
CA TYR A 206 53.89 26.18 39.34
C TYR A 206 53.92 26.08 37.81
N GLN A 207 52.91 25.45 37.24
CA GLN A 207 52.87 25.23 35.81
C GLN A 207 51.44 25.37 35.28
N PRO A 208 51.24 25.93 34.09
CA PRO A 208 49.99 25.94 33.40
C PRO A 208 49.71 24.56 32.92
N LEU A 209 48.43 24.10 33.04
CA LEU A 209 47.96 22.83 32.52
C LEU A 209 46.98 23.11 31.42
N ALA A 210 47.37 22.81 30.18
CA ALA A 210 46.50 22.93 29.03
C ALA A 210 45.42 21.82 29.03
N THR A 211 44.20 22.20 28.74
CA THR A 211 43.07 21.32 28.52
C THR A 211 42.71 21.31 27.03
N TYR A 212 41.75 20.46 26.64
CA TYR A 212 41.22 20.46 25.29
C TYR A 212 40.72 21.87 24.85
N GLN A 213 40.12 22.63 25.77
CA GLN A 213 39.58 23.96 25.48
C GLN A 213 40.65 25.03 25.20
N ASP A 214 41.87 24.83 25.66
CA ASP A 214 42.98 25.75 25.44
C ASP A 214 43.65 25.55 24.07
N GLY A 215 43.38 24.44 23.41
CA GLY A 215 43.88 24.16 22.07
C GLY A 215 43.05 24.83 20.97
N TYR A 216 43.50 24.71 19.75
CA TYR A 216 42.90 25.29 18.55
C TYR A 216 42.70 24.25 17.47
N TRP A 217 41.49 24.23 16.85
CA TRP A 217 41.19 23.46 15.64
C TRP A 217 41.30 24.34 14.41
N THR A 218 42.01 23.86 13.38
CA THR A 218 42.04 24.52 12.08
C THR A 218 40.75 24.28 11.33
N ARG A 219 40.46 25.17 10.41
CA ARG A 219 39.56 24.81 9.29
C ARG A 219 40.20 23.69 8.48
N PRO A 220 39.41 22.89 7.77
CA PRO A 220 39.95 21.87 6.89
C PRO A 220 40.85 22.50 5.83
N TYR A 221 41.99 21.90 5.58
CA TYR A 221 42.93 22.31 4.56
C TYR A 221 43.48 21.13 3.81
N PHE A 222 43.95 21.37 2.59
CA PHE A 222 44.58 20.36 1.76
C PHE A 222 46.10 20.44 1.90
N ASP A 223 46.73 19.34 2.32
CA ASP A 223 48.17 19.24 2.45
C ASP A 223 48.83 18.98 1.08
N CYS A 224 49.15 20.08 0.39
CA CYS A 224 49.66 20.07 -0.95
C CYS A 224 51.14 19.74 -0.99
N GLY A 225 51.50 18.62 -1.63
CA GLY A 225 52.87 18.16 -1.78
C GLY A 225 53.41 17.38 -0.58
N GLY A 226 52.67 17.32 0.53
CA GLY A 226 52.94 16.42 1.64
C GLY A 226 52.21 15.10 1.44
N GLY A 227 51.03 14.95 2.04
CA GLY A 227 50.16 13.77 1.85
C GLY A 227 49.25 13.85 0.65
N ASN A 228 49.03 15.04 0.09
CA ASN A 228 47.94 15.35 -0.87
C ASN A 228 46.57 14.87 -0.39
N ILE A 229 46.27 15.21 0.85
CA ILE A 229 45.05 14.80 1.55
C ILE A 229 44.40 16.01 2.24
N TRP A 230 43.09 15.94 2.40
CA TRP A 230 42.34 16.85 3.26
C TRP A 230 42.51 16.47 4.72
N MET A 231 42.84 17.46 5.57
CA MET A 231 43.01 17.27 7.01
C MET A 231 42.51 18.45 7.82
N SER A 232 42.28 18.20 9.10
CA SER A 232 42.05 19.22 10.12
C SER A 232 42.98 18.96 11.31
N THR A 233 43.65 19.97 11.77
CA THR A 233 44.69 19.86 12.83
C THR A 233 44.18 20.45 14.13
N TYR A 234 44.32 19.69 15.19
CA TYR A 234 44.19 20.19 16.56
C TYR A 234 45.56 20.50 17.13
N SER A 235 45.72 21.70 17.69
CA SER A 235 46.99 22.21 18.26
C SER A 235 46.84 22.51 19.75
N ALA A 236 47.45 21.69 20.60
CA ALA A 236 47.53 21.92 22.04
C ALA A 236 48.73 22.82 22.39
N PRO A 237 48.58 23.91 23.16
CA PRO A 237 49.66 24.82 23.44
C PRO A 237 50.64 24.25 24.46
N ILE A 238 51.93 24.38 24.16
CA ILE A 238 53.03 24.20 25.13
C ILE A 238 53.20 25.53 25.82
N LEU A 239 53.19 25.53 27.13
CA LEU A 239 53.11 26.73 27.95
C LEU A 239 54.28 26.85 28.96
N SER A 240 54.58 28.05 29.40
CA SER A 240 55.43 28.29 30.54
C SER A 240 54.81 29.33 31.47
N TRP A 241 55.12 29.24 32.73
CA TRP A 241 54.71 30.22 33.76
C TRP A 241 55.86 31.06 34.18
N ASN A 242 55.80 32.36 33.98
CA ASN A 242 56.80 33.30 34.42
C ASN A 242 56.15 34.61 34.90
N ASN A 243 56.61 35.15 36.06
CA ASN A 243 56.17 36.44 36.61
C ASN A 243 54.65 36.62 36.70
N GLY A 244 53.90 35.55 36.99
CA GLY A 244 52.42 35.63 37.11
C GLY A 244 51.65 35.56 35.80
N THR A 245 52.32 35.33 34.67
CA THR A 245 51.74 35.26 33.34
C THR A 245 52.04 33.94 32.65
N VAL A 246 51.10 33.48 31.83
CA VAL A 246 51.21 32.27 30.95
C VAL A 246 51.81 32.71 29.62
N HIS A 247 52.92 32.09 29.24
CA HIS A 247 53.57 32.36 27.97
C HIS A 247 53.48 31.16 27.04
N PHE A 248 53.18 31.41 25.76
CA PHE A 248 53.22 30.42 24.71
C PHE A 248 54.67 30.02 24.37
N ARG A 249 54.89 28.70 24.20
CA ARG A 249 56.25 28.14 23.90
C ARG A 249 56.25 27.24 22.70
N GLY A 250 55.07 26.92 22.15
CA GLY A 250 54.93 26.07 21.01
C GLY A 250 53.61 25.33 21.04
N VAL A 251 53.48 24.36 20.18
CA VAL A 251 52.31 23.48 20.08
C VAL A 251 52.71 22.02 19.93
N ALA A 252 51.87 21.11 20.42
CA ALA A 252 51.83 19.72 20.01
C ALA A 252 50.54 19.50 19.23
N THR A 253 50.63 18.85 18.07
CA THR A 253 49.49 18.74 17.16
C THR A 253 49.05 17.29 16.95
N ILE A 254 47.81 17.15 16.53
CA ILE A 254 47.23 15.94 15.94
C ILE A 254 46.55 16.33 14.65
N ASP A 255 46.85 15.64 13.57
CA ASP A 255 46.24 15.81 12.28
C ASP A 255 45.21 14.70 12.07
N ILE A 256 43.95 15.07 11.86
CA ILE A 256 42.85 14.14 11.49
C ILE A 256 42.69 14.16 9.98
N GLU A 257 42.86 13.00 9.37
CA GLU A 257 42.66 12.85 7.93
C GLU A 257 41.18 12.81 7.58
N LEU A 258 40.76 13.68 6.68
CA LEU A 258 39.39 13.80 6.20
C LEU A 258 39.12 12.94 4.97
N THR A 259 40.13 12.44 4.27
CA THR A 259 40.00 11.71 3.01
C THR A 259 39.04 10.49 3.11
N ASN A 260 39.00 9.85 4.28
CA ASN A 260 38.15 8.70 4.54
C ASN A 260 36.83 9.06 5.27
N ILE A 261 36.60 10.33 5.51
CA ILE A 261 35.39 10.82 6.15
C ILE A 261 34.42 11.23 5.02
N ASP A 262 33.27 10.61 4.95
CA ASP A 262 32.36 10.81 3.86
C ASP A 262 31.71 12.19 3.88
N ILE A 263 31.74 12.88 2.73
CA ILE A 263 30.86 14.01 2.47
C ILE A 263 29.48 13.44 2.18
N ASN A 264 28.56 13.56 3.15
CA ASN A 264 27.18 13.17 2.95
C ASN A 264 26.32 14.37 2.58
N GLN A 265 25.92 14.43 1.31
CA GLN A 265 25.05 15.49 0.78
C GLN A 265 23.56 15.12 0.85
N CYS A 266 23.23 13.86 1.20
CA CYS A 266 21.85 13.39 1.28
C CYS A 266 21.15 13.76 2.59
N ASP A 267 19.80 13.79 2.55
CA ASP A 267 18.96 13.97 3.74
C ASP A 267 18.82 12.63 4.47
N LEU A 268 19.77 12.31 5.34
CA LEU A 268 19.71 11.09 6.16
C LEU A 268 19.14 11.37 7.55
N ASP A 269 18.59 10.31 8.16
CA ASP A 269 18.13 10.36 9.55
C ASP A 269 19.29 10.63 10.51
N LYS A 270 19.00 11.38 11.60
CA LYS A 270 19.98 11.82 12.60
C LYS A 270 20.84 10.69 13.19
N ASN A 271 20.35 9.44 13.17
CA ASN A 271 21.07 8.28 13.71
C ASN A 271 22.20 7.76 12.79
N GLU A 272 22.16 8.06 11.50
CA GLU A 272 23.20 7.69 10.54
C GLU A 272 24.24 8.80 10.33
N ALA A 273 23.87 10.04 10.67
CA ALA A 273 24.74 11.22 10.53
C ALA A 273 25.99 11.20 11.42
N ALA A 274 26.06 10.32 12.44
CA ALA A 274 27.17 10.25 13.36
C ALA A 274 28.55 9.88 12.74
N LYS A 275 28.54 9.39 11.48
CA LYS A 275 29.73 8.97 10.73
C LYS A 275 30.16 9.93 9.64
N ALA A 276 29.32 10.90 9.27
CA ALA A 276 29.52 11.80 8.15
C ALA A 276 29.51 13.27 8.62
N LEU A 277 30.12 14.14 7.82
CA LEU A 277 30.10 15.59 8.09
C LEU A 277 28.69 16.15 7.82
N ASP A 278 27.96 16.47 8.86
CA ASP A 278 26.54 16.88 8.80
C ASP A 278 26.34 18.26 8.11
N ILE A 279 27.43 19.04 7.98
CA ILE A 279 27.38 20.36 7.35
C ILE A 279 26.99 20.33 5.87
N PHE A 280 27.24 19.21 5.16
CA PHE A 280 26.92 19.03 3.75
C PHE A 280 25.52 18.48 3.49
N ARG A 281 24.78 18.16 4.53
CA ARG A 281 23.44 17.59 4.47
C ARG A 281 22.47 18.45 3.68
N GLY A 282 21.63 17.79 2.83
CA GLY A 282 20.62 18.50 2.02
C GLY A 282 21.17 19.32 0.85
N THR A 283 22.47 19.17 0.52
CA THR A 283 23.07 19.89 -0.61
C THR A 283 23.11 19.09 -1.92
N HIS A 284 22.46 17.93 -1.94
CA HIS A 284 22.34 17.12 -3.16
C HIS A 284 21.45 17.81 -4.21
N SER A 285 21.74 17.53 -5.48
CA SER A 285 20.98 18.06 -6.62
C SER A 285 20.01 17.03 -7.23
N CYS A 286 19.56 16.04 -6.44
CA CYS A 286 18.58 15.06 -6.90
C CYS A 286 17.24 15.70 -7.21
N GLN A 287 16.64 15.29 -8.34
CA GLN A 287 15.31 15.78 -8.76
C GLN A 287 14.20 15.20 -7.89
N PRO A 288 13.01 15.83 -7.78
CA PRO A 288 11.91 15.39 -6.93
C PRO A 288 11.40 13.96 -7.18
N THR A 289 11.71 13.38 -8.33
CA THR A 289 11.34 12.01 -8.70
C THR A 289 12.34 10.95 -8.23
N THR A 290 13.39 11.39 -7.51
CA THR A 290 14.51 10.57 -7.08
C THR A 290 14.78 10.74 -5.60
N VAL A 291 15.41 9.74 -4.98
CA VAL A 291 15.88 9.75 -3.59
C VAL A 291 17.39 9.68 -3.59
N CYS A 292 18.03 10.54 -2.79
CA CYS A 292 19.46 10.56 -2.60
C CYS A 292 19.92 9.35 -1.79
N THR A 293 20.98 8.69 -2.25
CA THR A 293 21.66 7.59 -1.55
C THR A 293 23.16 7.86 -1.54
N PRO A 294 23.83 7.96 -0.39
CA PRO A 294 25.26 8.22 -0.31
C PRO A 294 26.06 7.03 -0.84
N LEU A 295 27.23 7.31 -1.43
CA LEU A 295 28.14 6.29 -1.97
C LEU A 295 29.29 5.95 -1.02
N ASN A 296 29.50 6.73 0.05
CA ASN A 296 30.58 6.56 1.03
C ASN A 296 31.95 6.45 0.36
N GLN A 297 32.30 7.44 -0.45
CA GLN A 297 33.55 7.50 -1.21
C GLN A 297 34.60 8.45 -0.60
N GLY A 298 34.43 8.79 0.67
CA GLY A 298 35.29 9.71 1.40
C GLY A 298 34.98 11.19 1.12
N PHE A 299 35.98 12.03 1.26
CA PHE A 299 35.85 13.49 1.17
C PHE A 299 35.76 13.96 -0.31
N ARG A 300 34.67 13.61 -0.97
CA ARG A 300 34.41 13.91 -2.38
C ARG A 300 33.04 14.53 -2.61
N ALA A 301 33.01 15.65 -3.32
CA ALA A 301 31.76 16.26 -3.76
C ALA A 301 31.05 15.40 -4.83
N GLY A 302 29.72 15.33 -4.77
CA GLY A 302 28.92 14.52 -5.70
C GLY A 302 28.93 13.01 -5.41
N SER A 303 29.41 12.60 -4.21
CA SER A 303 29.50 11.20 -3.78
C SER A 303 28.14 10.63 -3.38
N TYR A 304 27.16 10.71 -4.28
CA TYR A 304 25.80 10.17 -4.08
C TYR A 304 25.18 9.67 -5.37
N LEU A 305 24.13 8.88 -5.23
CA LEU A 305 23.27 8.40 -6.31
C LEU A 305 21.84 8.90 -6.09
N CYS A 306 21.22 9.40 -7.16
CA CYS A 306 19.80 9.69 -7.19
C CYS A 306 19.08 8.47 -7.75
N LYS A 307 18.51 7.65 -6.88
CA LYS A 307 17.69 6.48 -7.24
C LYS A 307 16.24 6.90 -7.42
N CYS A 308 15.53 6.24 -8.31
CA CYS A 308 14.10 6.52 -8.49
C CYS A 308 13.32 6.28 -7.20
N GLN A 309 12.43 7.20 -6.89
CA GLN A 309 11.47 7.08 -5.80
C GLN A 309 10.42 6.01 -6.12
N ASP A 310 9.77 5.45 -5.12
CA ASP A 310 8.65 4.54 -5.30
C ASP A 310 7.57 5.17 -6.19
N GLY A 311 7.07 4.40 -7.15
CA GLY A 311 6.15 4.88 -8.16
C GLY A 311 6.80 5.51 -9.39
N TYR A 312 8.13 5.48 -9.48
CA TYR A 312 8.91 5.92 -10.64
C TYR A 312 9.92 4.85 -11.08
N TYR A 313 10.30 4.86 -12.36
CA TYR A 313 11.31 3.96 -12.92
C TYR A 313 12.38 4.74 -13.70
N PHE A 314 13.54 4.11 -13.83
CA PHE A 314 14.69 4.71 -14.50
C PHE A 314 14.49 4.71 -16.03
N PRO A 315 14.69 5.86 -16.73
CA PRO A 315 14.39 5.99 -18.15
C PRO A 315 15.11 4.95 -19.04
N ASN A 316 16.38 4.66 -18.74
CA ASN A 316 17.13 3.62 -19.45
C ASN A 316 16.96 2.28 -18.74
N THR A 317 15.99 1.48 -19.18
CA THR A 317 15.64 0.19 -18.57
C THR A 317 16.72 -0.87 -18.70
N SER A 318 17.65 -0.72 -19.69
CA SER A 318 18.79 -1.63 -19.93
C SER A 318 20.07 -1.24 -19.16
N ALA A 319 20.06 -0.12 -18.42
CA ALA A 319 21.21 0.29 -17.63
C ALA A 319 21.50 -0.69 -16.49
N VAL A 320 22.77 -1.02 -16.28
CA VAL A 320 23.22 -1.88 -15.17
C VAL A 320 22.99 -1.20 -13.83
N VAL A 321 23.28 0.10 -13.74
CA VAL A 321 23.01 0.93 -12.56
C VAL A 321 21.82 1.83 -12.87
N LYS A 322 20.69 1.57 -12.22
CA LYS A 322 19.45 2.34 -12.39
C LYS A 322 19.40 3.54 -11.44
N ALA A 323 20.38 4.42 -11.54
CA ALA A 323 20.49 5.64 -10.75
C ALA A 323 21.31 6.69 -11.50
N PHE A 324 21.07 7.95 -11.21
CA PHE A 324 21.88 9.06 -11.70
C PHE A 324 23.01 9.33 -10.71
N ARG A 325 24.24 9.52 -11.19
CA ARG A 325 25.38 9.84 -10.34
C ARG A 325 25.38 11.32 -9.97
N GLY A 326 25.63 11.64 -8.71
CA GLY A 326 25.68 13.01 -8.23
C GLY A 326 26.72 13.86 -8.99
N VAL A 327 27.88 13.28 -9.28
CA VAL A 327 28.94 13.96 -10.06
C VAL A 327 28.44 14.40 -11.43
N ASP A 328 27.67 13.57 -12.14
CA ASP A 328 27.18 13.87 -13.50
C ASP A 328 26.14 15.01 -13.44
N ILE A 329 25.26 14.97 -12.44
CA ILE A 329 24.23 15.99 -12.21
C ILE A 329 24.89 17.33 -11.90
N GLU A 330 25.83 17.37 -10.95
CA GLU A 330 26.51 18.61 -10.54
C GLU A 330 27.40 19.18 -11.64
N THR A 331 28.02 18.32 -12.44
CA THR A 331 28.81 18.75 -13.61
C THR A 331 27.93 19.39 -14.68
N TYR A 332 26.74 18.82 -14.89
CA TYR A 332 25.75 19.38 -15.81
C TYR A 332 25.25 20.75 -15.33
N PHE A 333 24.93 20.91 -14.05
CA PHE A 333 24.55 22.21 -13.48
C PHE A 333 25.62 23.28 -13.67
N LYS A 334 26.88 22.91 -13.56
CA LYS A 334 28.01 23.83 -13.76
C LYS A 334 28.18 24.26 -15.22
N SER A 335 27.94 23.33 -16.18
CA SER A 335 28.14 23.58 -17.60
C SER A 335 26.99 24.38 -18.23
N SER A 336 25.76 24.23 -17.74
CA SER A 336 24.59 24.91 -18.26
C SER A 336 24.09 25.97 -17.28
N ASN A 337 24.58 27.17 -17.35
CA ASN A 337 24.30 28.35 -16.50
C ASN A 337 22.81 28.61 -16.15
N SER A 338 21.92 27.62 -16.24
CA SER A 338 20.48 27.73 -16.03
C SER A 338 19.84 26.35 -15.82
N SER A 339 18.69 26.34 -15.22
CA SER A 339 17.78 25.22 -14.93
C SER A 339 17.94 23.99 -15.84
N ILE A 340 17.94 22.80 -15.24
CA ILE A 340 17.88 21.51 -15.97
C ILE A 340 16.71 21.54 -16.96
N PRO A 341 16.92 21.25 -18.27
CA PRO A 341 15.84 21.09 -19.21
C PRO A 341 14.85 20.05 -18.68
N ASN A 342 13.56 20.36 -18.79
CA ASN A 342 12.50 19.46 -18.34
C ASN A 342 12.73 18.05 -18.89
N GLY A 343 12.94 17.09 -17.99
CA GLY A 343 13.10 15.67 -18.31
C GLY A 343 14.50 15.08 -18.14
N GLN A 344 15.57 15.88 -17.99
CA GLN A 344 16.90 15.33 -17.68
C GLN A 344 17.03 14.98 -16.20
N PHE A 345 17.70 13.84 -15.91
CA PHE A 345 17.92 13.32 -14.56
C PHE A 345 16.62 13.09 -13.76
N GLN A 346 15.49 12.89 -14.45
CA GLN A 346 14.20 12.57 -13.86
C GLN A 346 13.83 11.12 -14.12
N CYS A 347 13.23 10.47 -13.14
CA CYS A 347 12.62 9.18 -13.30
C CYS A 347 11.22 9.32 -13.89
N LEU A 348 10.84 8.36 -14.72
CA LEU A 348 9.54 8.31 -15.36
C LEU A 348 8.53 7.70 -14.41
N LYS A 349 7.31 8.25 -14.40
CA LYS A 349 6.25 7.76 -13.55
C LYS A 349 5.81 6.37 -13.99
N CYS A 350 5.66 5.46 -13.05
CA CYS A 350 5.07 4.14 -13.29
C CYS A 350 3.67 4.26 -13.88
N SER A 351 3.29 3.28 -14.68
CA SER A 351 1.92 3.15 -15.15
C SER A 351 0.94 3.02 -13.98
N ARG A 352 -0.31 3.40 -14.22
CA ARG A 352 -1.36 3.36 -13.19
C ARG A 352 -1.42 2.01 -12.49
N GLY A 353 -1.48 2.04 -11.15
CA GLY A 353 -1.61 0.84 -10.32
C GLY A 353 -0.31 0.14 -9.96
N CYS A 354 0.84 0.61 -10.46
CA CYS A 354 2.14 0.14 -10.04
C CYS A 354 2.60 0.86 -8.76
N ASP A 355 2.98 0.12 -7.73
CA ASP A 355 3.66 0.68 -6.56
C ASP A 355 5.15 0.84 -6.87
N THR A 356 5.72 -0.18 -7.52
CA THR A 356 7.09 -0.20 -8.04
C THR A 356 7.05 -0.74 -9.47
N CYS A 357 7.87 -0.20 -10.34
CA CYS A 357 7.94 -0.64 -11.73
C CYS A 357 9.38 -0.58 -12.26
N VAL A 358 9.66 -1.36 -13.28
CA VAL A 358 10.97 -1.43 -13.95
C VAL A 358 10.92 -0.69 -15.28
N ASP A 359 9.73 -0.56 -15.87
CA ASP A 359 9.47 0.04 -17.18
C ASP A 359 8.05 0.62 -17.25
N SER A 360 7.60 1.00 -18.42
CA SER A 360 6.26 1.55 -18.67
C SER A 360 5.15 0.50 -18.76
N THR A 361 5.41 -0.78 -18.47
CA THR A 361 4.38 -1.82 -18.56
C THR A 361 3.26 -1.55 -17.56
N PRO A 362 2.00 -1.68 -17.97
CA PRO A 362 0.89 -1.46 -17.06
C PRO A 362 0.79 -2.56 -16.01
N CYS A 363 0.68 -2.18 -14.73
CA CYS A 363 0.46 -3.12 -13.62
C CYS A 363 -1.02 -3.38 -13.35
N LEU A 364 -1.90 -2.61 -13.99
CA LEU A 364 -3.34 -2.82 -13.91
C LEU A 364 -3.79 -3.76 -15.02
N TYR A 365 -4.57 -4.76 -14.63
CA TYR A 365 -5.26 -5.61 -15.57
C TYR A 365 -6.31 -4.79 -16.32
N GLN A 366 -6.20 -4.76 -17.65
CA GLN A 366 -7.20 -4.10 -18.49
C GLN A 366 -8.33 -5.08 -18.76
N ILE A 367 -9.52 -4.76 -18.25
CA ILE A 367 -10.72 -5.54 -18.55
C ILE A 367 -11.01 -5.45 -20.04
N ASN A 368 -11.41 -6.56 -20.64
CA ASN A 368 -11.74 -6.60 -22.06
C ASN A 368 -13.04 -5.83 -22.34
N TYR A 369 -12.91 -4.61 -22.88
CA TYR A 369 -14.06 -3.76 -23.22
C TYR A 369 -15.06 -4.41 -24.18
N ALA A 370 -14.62 -5.34 -25.06
CA ALA A 370 -15.50 -6.06 -25.95
C ALA A 370 -16.45 -6.98 -25.19
N VAL A 371 -15.97 -7.64 -24.14
CA VAL A 371 -16.78 -8.49 -23.25
C VAL A 371 -17.80 -7.64 -22.48
N GLN A 372 -17.38 -6.48 -21.98
CA GLN A 372 -18.30 -5.57 -21.29
C GLN A 372 -19.37 -5.03 -22.23
N ALA A 373 -19.00 -4.58 -23.43
CA ALA A 373 -19.93 -4.07 -24.43
C ALA A 373 -20.96 -5.14 -24.86
N PHE A 374 -20.52 -6.39 -25.05
CA PHE A 374 -21.39 -7.51 -25.37
C PHE A 374 -22.43 -7.77 -24.26
N ASN A 375 -21.98 -7.77 -22.99
CA ASN A 375 -22.90 -7.92 -21.87
C ASN A 375 -23.92 -6.79 -21.75
N ILE A 376 -23.48 -5.54 -21.94
CA ILE A 376 -24.39 -4.38 -21.96
C ILE A 376 -25.42 -4.50 -23.08
N PHE A 377 -25.00 -4.94 -24.25
CA PHE A 377 -25.91 -5.16 -25.38
C PHE A 377 -27.02 -6.18 -25.03
N ILE A 378 -26.65 -7.33 -24.46
CA ILE A 378 -27.66 -8.35 -24.06
C ILE A 378 -28.60 -7.80 -22.98
N ILE A 379 -28.08 -7.09 -21.98
CA ILE A 379 -28.90 -6.52 -20.91
C ILE A 379 -29.85 -5.44 -21.45
N SER A 380 -29.37 -4.64 -22.37
CA SER A 380 -30.20 -3.63 -23.03
C SER A 380 -31.38 -4.28 -23.76
N ILE A 381 -31.18 -5.41 -24.46
CA ILE A 381 -32.23 -6.19 -25.07
C ILE A 381 -33.23 -6.68 -24.02
N LEU A 382 -32.75 -7.18 -22.88
CA LEU A 382 -33.63 -7.65 -21.80
C LEU A 382 -34.48 -6.52 -21.22
N ILE A 383 -33.90 -5.35 -20.99
CA ILE A 383 -34.63 -4.17 -20.49
C ILE A 383 -35.69 -3.71 -21.48
N VAL A 384 -35.33 -3.62 -22.77
CA VAL A 384 -36.28 -3.31 -23.84
C VAL A 384 -37.39 -4.36 -23.89
N GLY A 385 -37.06 -5.63 -23.77
CA GLY A 385 -38.01 -6.73 -23.64
C GLY A 385 -38.98 -6.57 -22.47
N CYS A 386 -38.46 -6.20 -21.27
CA CYS A 386 -39.30 -5.91 -20.10
C CYS A 386 -40.27 -4.73 -20.35
N ILE A 387 -39.79 -3.69 -21.03
CA ILE A 387 -40.61 -2.51 -21.38
C ILE A 387 -41.73 -2.92 -22.34
N ILE A 388 -41.41 -3.71 -23.38
CA ILE A 388 -42.39 -4.22 -24.35
C ILE A 388 -43.42 -5.12 -23.63
N VAL A 389 -42.98 -6.07 -22.83
CA VAL A 389 -43.85 -6.93 -22.01
C VAL A 389 -44.75 -6.09 -21.11
N SER A 390 -44.27 -5.07 -20.47
CA SER A 390 -45.06 -4.18 -19.63
C SER A 390 -46.10 -3.40 -20.45
N ALA A 391 -45.77 -2.94 -21.64
CA ALA A 391 -46.70 -2.28 -22.56
C ALA A 391 -47.81 -3.23 -23.03
N VAL A 392 -47.45 -4.49 -23.34
CA VAL A 392 -48.43 -5.53 -23.73
C VAL A 392 -49.37 -5.83 -22.55
N ILE A 393 -48.87 -5.96 -21.32
CA ILE A 393 -49.72 -6.17 -20.14
C ILE A 393 -50.69 -5.01 -19.93
N ILE A 394 -50.25 -3.78 -20.10
CA ILE A 394 -51.11 -2.59 -19.96
C ILE A 394 -52.18 -2.56 -21.06
N LYS A 395 -51.80 -2.89 -22.31
CA LYS A 395 -52.72 -2.92 -23.46
C LYS A 395 -53.82 -3.99 -23.26
N TYR A 396 -53.43 -5.21 -22.87
CA TYR A 396 -54.32 -6.35 -22.74
C TYR A 396 -54.80 -6.59 -21.30
N LYS A 397 -54.77 -5.62 -20.42
CA LYS A 397 -55.15 -5.73 -18.99
C LYS A 397 -56.64 -6.15 -18.76
N LYS A 398 -57.50 -5.99 -19.78
CA LYS A 398 -58.90 -6.33 -19.74
C LYS A 398 -59.16 -7.81 -20.11
N GLU A 399 -58.22 -8.44 -20.81
CA GLU A 399 -58.33 -9.84 -21.21
C GLU A 399 -58.32 -10.77 -19.99
N LEU A 400 -59.10 -11.83 -20.03
CA LEU A 400 -59.33 -12.74 -18.91
C LEU A 400 -58.02 -13.34 -18.39
N VAL A 401 -57.12 -13.78 -19.29
CA VAL A 401 -55.81 -14.37 -18.97
C VAL A 401 -54.94 -13.41 -18.14
N ILE A 402 -54.87 -12.15 -18.52
CA ILE A 402 -54.04 -11.16 -17.83
C ILE A 402 -54.76 -10.65 -16.57
N LYS A 403 -56.07 -10.46 -16.62
CA LYS A 403 -56.91 -10.03 -15.49
C LYS A 403 -56.84 -11.03 -14.32
N THR A 404 -56.92 -12.33 -14.60
CA THR A 404 -56.81 -13.39 -13.56
C THR A 404 -55.38 -13.49 -13.01
N ALA A 405 -54.38 -13.16 -13.81
CA ALA A 405 -53.00 -13.14 -13.40
C ALA A 405 -52.58 -11.93 -12.55
N SER A 406 -53.49 -11.00 -12.23
CA SER A 406 -53.22 -9.76 -11.49
C SER A 406 -52.14 -8.88 -12.16
N PRO A 407 -52.52 -8.02 -13.11
CA PRO A 407 -51.58 -7.26 -13.96
C PRO A 407 -50.61 -6.38 -13.15
N ILE A 408 -51.01 -5.91 -11.98
CA ILE A 408 -50.12 -5.11 -11.09
C ILE A 408 -48.90 -5.91 -10.66
N PHE A 409 -49.04 -7.18 -10.28
CA PHE A 409 -47.94 -8.03 -9.87
C PHE A 409 -47.04 -8.44 -11.04
N LEU A 410 -47.58 -8.58 -12.25
CA LEU A 410 -46.81 -8.81 -13.44
C LEU A 410 -45.95 -7.57 -13.79
N LEU A 411 -46.51 -6.37 -13.68
CA LEU A 411 -45.75 -5.13 -13.87
C LEU A 411 -44.66 -4.95 -12.81
N LEU A 412 -44.93 -5.30 -11.54
CA LEU A 412 -43.92 -5.27 -10.49
C LEU A 412 -42.80 -6.28 -10.75
N THR A 413 -43.10 -7.46 -11.30
CA THR A 413 -42.08 -8.42 -11.70
C THR A 413 -41.19 -7.87 -12.81
N CYS A 414 -41.75 -7.19 -13.83
CA CYS A 414 -40.98 -6.52 -14.86
C CYS A 414 -40.15 -5.37 -14.30
N LEU A 415 -40.70 -4.55 -13.37
CA LEU A 415 -40.01 -3.46 -12.74
C LEU A 415 -38.80 -3.98 -11.94
N GLY A 416 -39.01 -5.02 -11.14
CA GLY A 416 -37.91 -5.65 -10.37
C GLY A 416 -36.82 -6.20 -11.28
N ALA A 417 -37.17 -6.87 -12.36
CA ALA A 417 -36.25 -7.37 -13.37
C ALA A 417 -35.43 -6.24 -14.02
N THR A 418 -36.09 -5.13 -14.39
CA THR A 418 -35.44 -3.97 -14.98
C THR A 418 -34.46 -3.31 -14.00
N LEU A 419 -34.83 -3.21 -12.72
CA LEU A 419 -33.94 -2.69 -11.66
C LEU A 419 -32.73 -3.60 -11.47
N MET A 420 -32.90 -4.92 -11.43
CA MET A 420 -31.77 -5.85 -11.34
C MET A 420 -30.83 -5.69 -12.54
N CYS A 421 -31.36 -5.66 -13.76
CA CYS A 421 -30.59 -5.47 -14.97
C CYS A 421 -29.83 -4.12 -14.98
N SER A 422 -30.41 -3.06 -14.41
CA SER A 422 -29.79 -1.74 -14.37
C SER A 422 -28.53 -1.68 -13.52
N SER A 423 -28.32 -2.60 -12.56
CA SER A 423 -27.10 -2.68 -11.73
C SER A 423 -25.84 -2.94 -12.56
N VAL A 424 -25.98 -3.57 -13.72
CA VAL A 424 -24.85 -3.88 -14.61
C VAL A 424 -24.28 -2.64 -15.28
N PHE A 425 -25.13 -1.65 -15.59
CA PHE A 425 -24.65 -0.38 -16.14
C PHE A 425 -23.76 0.37 -15.15
N VAL A 426 -24.01 0.19 -13.85
CA VAL A 426 -23.17 0.80 -12.79
C VAL A 426 -21.77 0.18 -12.75
N MET A 427 -21.64 -1.09 -13.15
CA MET A 427 -20.34 -1.79 -13.19
C MET A 427 -19.53 -1.53 -14.47
N TYR A 428 -20.05 -0.73 -15.39
CA TYR A 428 -19.32 -0.37 -16.61
C TYR A 428 -18.25 0.66 -16.30
N GLY A 429 -17.03 0.40 -16.74
CA GLY A 429 -15.90 1.30 -16.54
C GLY A 429 -15.05 0.95 -15.32
N GLU A 430 -14.44 1.96 -14.72
CA GLU A 430 -13.53 1.79 -13.57
C GLU A 430 -14.30 1.48 -12.28
N VAL A 431 -13.85 0.48 -11.54
CA VAL A 431 -14.42 0.13 -10.23
C VAL A 431 -13.96 1.16 -9.20
N THR A 432 -14.88 1.96 -8.71
CA THR A 432 -14.66 2.96 -7.68
C THR A 432 -15.49 2.64 -6.43
N SER A 433 -15.18 3.22 -5.29
CA SER A 433 -15.99 3.03 -4.07
C SER A 433 -17.44 3.48 -4.26
N PHE A 434 -17.67 4.52 -5.07
CA PHE A 434 -19.02 4.96 -5.44
C PHE A 434 -19.77 3.90 -6.26
N THR A 435 -19.13 3.33 -7.30
CA THR A 435 -19.78 2.28 -8.13
C THR A 435 -20.05 1.01 -7.33
N CYS A 436 -19.15 0.64 -6.39
CA CYS A 436 -19.36 -0.48 -5.48
C CYS A 436 -20.60 -0.31 -4.59
N THR A 437 -20.80 0.89 -4.06
CA THR A 437 -21.95 1.22 -3.23
C THR A 437 -23.25 1.30 -4.06
N LEU A 438 -23.18 1.98 -5.21
CA LEU A 438 -24.36 2.19 -6.06
C LEU A 438 -24.90 0.89 -6.65
N GLN A 439 -24.05 -0.06 -7.01
CA GLN A 439 -24.44 -1.35 -7.59
C GLN A 439 -25.36 -2.17 -6.70
N ILE A 440 -25.18 -2.11 -5.39
CA ILE A 440 -25.92 -2.94 -4.43
C ILE A 440 -27.39 -2.58 -4.41
N TRP A 441 -27.74 -1.31 -4.57
CA TRP A 441 -29.10 -0.81 -4.45
C TRP A 441 -30.06 -1.36 -5.53
N PRO A 442 -29.80 -1.16 -6.84
CA PRO A 442 -30.75 -1.60 -7.86
C PRO A 442 -30.88 -3.12 -7.92
N PHE A 443 -29.79 -3.85 -7.66
CA PHE A 443 -29.85 -5.32 -7.67
C PHE A 443 -30.75 -5.86 -6.56
N ASN A 444 -30.52 -5.48 -5.30
CA ASN A 444 -31.25 -6.04 -4.16
C ASN A 444 -32.70 -5.52 -4.08
N LEU A 445 -32.94 -4.25 -4.38
CA LEU A 445 -34.30 -3.73 -4.47
C LEU A 445 -35.07 -4.40 -5.62
N GLY A 446 -34.42 -4.60 -6.76
CA GLY A 446 -35.00 -5.31 -7.88
C GLY A 446 -35.38 -6.74 -7.52
N PHE A 447 -34.48 -7.45 -6.83
CA PHE A 447 -34.72 -8.81 -6.34
C PHE A 447 -35.95 -8.88 -5.40
N VAL A 448 -35.98 -8.01 -4.38
CA VAL A 448 -37.08 -7.98 -3.42
C VAL A 448 -38.42 -7.63 -4.05
N ILE A 449 -38.44 -6.71 -5.01
CA ILE A 449 -39.65 -6.34 -5.73
C ILE A 449 -40.13 -7.49 -6.61
N MET A 450 -39.24 -8.11 -7.39
CA MET A 450 -39.56 -9.21 -8.31
C MET A 450 -40.01 -10.44 -7.53
N TYR A 451 -39.20 -10.91 -6.58
CA TYR A 451 -39.51 -12.09 -5.78
C TYR A 451 -40.65 -11.86 -4.81
N GLY A 452 -40.71 -10.69 -4.18
CA GLY A 452 -41.81 -10.31 -3.30
C GLY A 452 -43.16 -10.33 -4.01
N ALA A 453 -43.21 -9.88 -5.28
CA ALA A 453 -44.42 -9.97 -6.10
C ALA A 453 -44.85 -11.43 -6.34
N LEU A 454 -43.90 -12.32 -6.67
CA LEU A 454 -44.16 -13.75 -6.88
C LEU A 454 -44.55 -14.46 -5.59
N LEU A 455 -43.90 -14.17 -4.49
CA LEU A 455 -44.21 -14.70 -3.16
C LEU A 455 -45.63 -14.34 -2.72
N LEU A 456 -45.99 -13.07 -2.80
CA LEU A 456 -47.32 -12.62 -2.39
C LEU A 456 -48.41 -13.21 -3.25
N LYS A 457 -48.14 -13.43 -4.53
CA LYS A 457 -49.03 -14.12 -5.44
C LYS A 457 -49.23 -15.57 -5.02
N THR A 458 -48.15 -16.30 -4.73
CA THR A 458 -48.21 -17.70 -4.24
C THR A 458 -48.87 -17.77 -2.86
N TRP A 459 -48.58 -16.83 -1.97
CA TRP A 459 -49.23 -16.73 -0.68
C TRP A 459 -50.74 -16.54 -0.80
N ARG A 460 -51.20 -15.65 -1.68
CA ARG A 460 -52.63 -15.49 -1.98
C ARG A 460 -53.28 -16.82 -2.35
N ILE A 461 -52.68 -17.59 -3.26
CA ILE A 461 -53.16 -18.91 -3.68
C ILE A 461 -53.18 -19.86 -2.46
N SER A 462 -52.14 -19.88 -1.64
CA SER A 462 -52.06 -20.71 -0.44
C SER A 462 -53.19 -20.41 0.56
N VAL A 463 -53.50 -19.14 0.79
CA VAL A 463 -54.57 -18.70 1.71
C VAL A 463 -55.96 -19.12 1.18
N ILE A 464 -56.21 -18.93 -0.13
CA ILE A 464 -57.47 -19.33 -0.76
C ILE A 464 -57.68 -20.85 -0.64
N PHE A 465 -56.61 -21.62 -0.82
CA PHE A 465 -56.67 -23.10 -0.73
C PHE A 465 -56.84 -23.60 0.69
N LYS A 466 -56.13 -23.03 1.66
CA LYS A 466 -56.26 -23.42 3.08
C LYS A 466 -57.65 -23.16 3.63
N SER A 467 -58.38 -22.20 3.04
CA SER A 467 -59.71 -21.80 3.44
C SER A 467 -60.84 -22.58 2.73
N GLY A 468 -60.51 -23.50 1.80
CA GLY A 468 -61.46 -24.25 0.97
C GLY A 468 -62.41 -25.22 1.71
N GLY A 469 -62.22 -25.37 3.02
CA GLY A 469 -63.18 -26.11 3.87
C GLY A 469 -64.14 -25.25 4.71
N ALA A 470 -63.99 -23.92 4.68
CA ALA A 470 -64.83 -23.00 5.45
C ALA A 470 -65.74 -22.19 4.51
N THR A 471 -66.97 -22.08 4.85
CA THR A 471 -68.08 -21.40 4.13
C THR A 471 -67.86 -19.88 3.88
N LYS A 472 -66.69 -19.31 4.24
CA LYS A 472 -66.41 -17.88 4.15
C LYS A 472 -65.48 -17.58 2.98
N ARG A 473 -66.02 -16.99 1.92
CA ARG A 473 -65.21 -16.44 0.80
C ARG A 473 -64.27 -15.36 1.31
N ILE A 474 -62.96 -15.61 1.29
CA ILE A 474 -61.94 -14.61 1.58
C ILE A 474 -61.68 -13.81 0.31
N ASN A 475 -62.09 -12.54 0.30
CA ASN A 475 -61.77 -11.61 -0.78
C ASN A 475 -60.47 -10.88 -0.45
N LEU A 476 -59.37 -11.25 -1.15
CA LEU A 476 -58.07 -10.63 -1.05
C LEU A 476 -57.77 -9.78 -2.31
N PRO A 477 -58.13 -8.47 -2.29
CA PRO A 477 -57.89 -7.59 -3.41
C PRO A 477 -56.39 -7.32 -3.59
N ASP A 478 -55.96 -7.03 -4.80
CA ASP A 478 -54.56 -6.74 -5.16
C ASP A 478 -53.97 -5.57 -4.29
N LYS A 479 -54.82 -4.62 -3.90
CA LYS A 479 -54.43 -3.50 -3.00
C LYS A 479 -53.95 -3.99 -1.61
N ALA A 480 -54.63 -4.99 -1.05
CA ALA A 480 -54.23 -5.54 0.25
C ALA A 480 -52.90 -6.33 0.19
N LEU A 481 -52.63 -6.98 -0.95
CA LEU A 481 -51.33 -7.65 -1.19
C LEU A 481 -50.21 -6.61 -1.39
N LEU A 482 -50.51 -5.55 -2.13
CA LEU A 482 -49.50 -4.46 -2.31
C LEU A 482 -49.15 -3.78 -1.00
N GLN A 483 -50.12 -3.57 -0.12
CA GLN A 483 -49.85 -3.05 1.23
C GLN A 483 -48.91 -3.94 2.07
N ARG A 484 -48.93 -5.28 1.84
CA ARG A 484 -48.01 -6.23 2.52
C ARG A 484 -46.64 -6.29 1.90
N MET A 485 -46.50 -5.84 0.65
CA MET A 485 -45.20 -5.72 -0.01
C MET A 485 -44.40 -4.52 0.56
N ILE A 486 -45.10 -3.44 0.92
CA ILE A 486 -44.47 -2.21 1.42
C ILE A 486 -43.52 -2.47 2.62
N PRO A 487 -43.92 -3.15 3.72
CA PRO A 487 -43.02 -3.47 4.82
C PRO A 487 -41.78 -4.24 4.40
N LEU A 488 -41.92 -5.20 3.48
CA LEU A 488 -40.80 -5.98 2.99
C LEU A 488 -39.75 -5.09 2.28
N VAL A 489 -40.22 -4.22 1.40
CA VAL A 489 -39.35 -3.26 0.69
C VAL A 489 -38.72 -2.27 1.69
N ILE A 490 -39.46 -1.79 2.70
CA ILE A 490 -38.95 -0.88 3.72
C ILE A 490 -37.83 -1.54 4.53
N VAL A 491 -37.98 -2.81 4.95
CA VAL A 491 -36.97 -3.53 5.71
C VAL A 491 -35.67 -3.64 4.91
N PHE A 492 -35.74 -4.06 3.64
CA PHE A 492 -34.54 -4.17 2.79
C PHE A 492 -33.92 -2.80 2.48
N THR A 493 -34.73 -1.79 2.19
CA THR A 493 -34.25 -0.42 1.97
C THR A 493 -33.59 0.15 3.23
N GLY A 494 -34.20 -0.07 4.40
CA GLY A 494 -33.62 0.32 5.69
C GLY A 494 -32.29 -0.37 5.96
N TYR A 495 -32.21 -1.67 5.70
CA TYR A 495 -30.95 -2.41 5.82
C TYR A 495 -29.85 -1.86 4.90
N LEU A 496 -30.16 -1.62 3.62
CA LEU A 496 -29.23 -1.05 2.66
C LEU A 496 -28.79 0.37 3.05
N SER A 497 -29.71 1.19 3.60
CA SER A 497 -29.39 2.53 4.09
C SER A 497 -28.45 2.50 5.26
N VAL A 498 -28.69 1.63 6.25
CA VAL A 498 -27.83 1.45 7.44
C VAL A 498 -26.45 0.95 7.01
N TRP A 499 -26.38 -0.06 6.13
CA TRP A 499 -25.11 -0.56 5.61
C TRP A 499 -24.31 0.53 4.88
N THR A 500 -24.95 1.26 3.96
CA THR A 500 -24.30 2.33 3.21
C THR A 500 -23.80 3.48 4.11
N ALA A 501 -24.48 3.73 5.23
CA ALA A 501 -24.12 4.79 6.18
C ALA A 501 -22.99 4.39 7.13
N LEU A 502 -22.96 3.12 7.59
CA LEU A 502 -22.02 2.67 8.62
C LEU A 502 -20.74 2.09 8.03
N ASP A 503 -20.83 1.32 6.96
CA ASP A 503 -19.70 0.59 6.37
C ASP A 503 -19.87 0.48 4.85
N PRO A 504 -19.76 1.61 4.10
CA PRO A 504 -19.94 1.59 2.66
C PRO A 504 -18.91 0.70 1.97
N PRO A 505 -19.31 -0.13 0.99
CA PRO A 505 -18.37 -0.93 0.23
C PRO A 505 -17.35 -0.04 -0.51
N TYR A 506 -16.09 -0.38 -0.40
CA TYR A 506 -15.01 0.34 -1.05
C TYR A 506 -14.28 -0.52 -2.09
N ALA A 507 -13.66 0.15 -3.06
CA ALA A 507 -12.83 -0.51 -4.04
C ALA A 507 -11.44 -0.78 -3.45
N TYR A 508 -10.96 -2.02 -3.56
CA TYR A 508 -9.60 -2.41 -3.16
C TYR A 508 -8.91 -3.18 -4.28
N THR A 509 -7.59 -3.21 -4.25
CA THR A 509 -6.79 -3.87 -5.27
C THR A 509 -6.44 -5.30 -4.89
N VAL A 510 -6.61 -6.22 -5.84
CA VAL A 510 -6.23 -7.63 -5.73
C VAL A 510 -5.21 -7.93 -6.81
N LYS A 511 -4.24 -8.79 -6.51
CA LYS A 511 -3.25 -9.28 -7.50
C LYS A 511 -3.77 -10.56 -8.15
N THR A 512 -3.69 -10.63 -9.48
CA THR A 512 -3.94 -11.87 -10.23
C THR A 512 -2.74 -12.83 -10.09
N SER A 513 -2.93 -14.07 -10.53
CA SER A 513 -1.85 -15.06 -10.65
C SER A 513 -0.72 -14.60 -11.60
N SER A 514 -1.02 -13.70 -12.54
CA SER A 514 -0.04 -13.05 -13.43
C SER A 514 0.68 -11.84 -12.83
N GLY A 515 0.42 -11.50 -11.55
CA GLY A 515 1.04 -10.36 -10.86
C GLY A 515 0.38 -9.00 -11.13
N LEU A 516 -0.56 -8.91 -12.08
CA LEU A 516 -1.29 -7.69 -12.39
C LEU A 516 -2.32 -7.38 -11.31
N LYS A 517 -2.50 -6.11 -10.99
CA LYS A 517 -3.51 -5.65 -10.03
C LYS A 517 -4.82 -5.34 -10.75
N PHE A 518 -5.93 -5.57 -10.08
CA PHE A 518 -7.25 -5.10 -10.52
C PHE A 518 -8.08 -4.63 -9.33
N PHE A 519 -9.01 -3.74 -9.60
CA PHE A 519 -9.90 -3.22 -8.57
C PHE A 519 -11.14 -4.12 -8.45
N THR A 520 -11.52 -4.43 -7.22
CA THR A 520 -12.74 -5.17 -6.89
C THR A 520 -13.40 -4.54 -5.67
N CYS A 521 -14.72 -4.79 -5.52
CA CYS A 521 -15.46 -4.28 -4.38
C CYS A 521 -15.24 -5.14 -3.15
N SER A 522 -15.09 -4.51 -1.97
CA SER A 522 -14.91 -5.19 -0.69
C SER A 522 -16.13 -6.07 -0.35
N MET A 523 -15.83 -7.26 0.19
CA MET A 523 -16.84 -8.19 0.70
C MET A 523 -16.87 -8.09 2.22
N THR A 524 -17.78 -7.24 2.76
CA THR A 524 -17.98 -7.10 4.19
C THR A 524 -19.03 -8.10 4.70
N TRP A 525 -19.10 -8.32 6.02
CA TRP A 525 -20.08 -9.22 6.65
C TRP A 525 -21.54 -8.82 6.35
N TRP A 526 -21.79 -7.54 6.09
CA TRP A 526 -23.08 -7.00 5.67
C TRP A 526 -23.64 -7.67 4.42
N LYS A 527 -22.76 -7.95 3.46
CA LYS A 527 -23.14 -8.64 2.21
C LYS A 527 -23.61 -10.09 2.47
N TYR A 528 -22.93 -10.79 3.38
CA TYR A 528 -23.32 -12.15 3.77
C TYR A 528 -24.65 -12.17 4.54
N ALA A 529 -24.89 -11.20 5.41
CA ALA A 529 -26.15 -11.05 6.11
C ALA A 529 -27.30 -10.75 5.12
N LEU A 530 -27.05 -9.94 4.09
CA LEU A 530 -28.02 -9.68 3.02
C LEU A 530 -28.36 -10.95 2.23
N TYR A 531 -27.36 -11.75 1.84
CA TYR A 531 -27.56 -13.05 1.19
C TYR A 531 -28.35 -14.01 2.10
N GLY A 532 -28.13 -13.98 3.40
CA GLY A 532 -28.93 -14.71 4.40
C GLY A 532 -30.39 -14.29 4.37
N GLY A 533 -30.68 -13.00 4.28
CA GLY A 533 -32.03 -12.45 4.17
C GLY A 533 -32.73 -12.86 2.85
N GLU A 534 -32.01 -12.81 1.73
CA GLU A 534 -32.49 -13.26 0.43
C GLU A 534 -32.77 -14.76 0.41
N ALA A 535 -31.87 -15.56 0.98
CA ALA A 535 -32.06 -17.02 1.13
C ALA A 535 -33.29 -17.35 1.97
N LEU A 536 -33.50 -16.62 3.08
CA LEU A 536 -34.70 -16.78 3.91
C LEU A 536 -35.98 -16.47 3.09
N LEU A 537 -35.96 -15.40 2.31
CA LEU A 537 -37.10 -15.08 1.41
C LEU A 537 -37.38 -16.20 0.40
N LEU A 538 -36.35 -16.80 -0.19
CA LEU A 538 -36.46 -17.92 -1.09
C LEU A 538 -36.97 -19.18 -0.38
N LEU A 539 -36.53 -19.48 0.84
CA LEU A 539 -37.00 -20.61 1.64
C LEU A 539 -38.50 -20.46 1.99
N VAL A 540 -38.96 -19.26 2.32
CA VAL A 540 -40.39 -18.97 2.45
C VAL A 540 -41.12 -19.25 1.15
N GLY A 541 -40.49 -18.90 0.02
CA GLY A 541 -41.02 -19.22 -1.33
C GLY A 541 -41.18 -20.73 -1.55
N VAL A 542 -40.18 -21.53 -1.22
CA VAL A 542 -40.24 -23.00 -1.31
C VAL A 542 -41.35 -23.56 -0.42
N TYR A 543 -41.43 -23.09 0.82
CA TYR A 543 -42.50 -23.51 1.73
C TYR A 543 -43.90 -23.22 1.16
N LEU A 544 -44.12 -22.04 0.59
CA LEU A 544 -45.41 -21.67 -0.04
C LEU A 544 -45.65 -22.51 -1.27
N CYS A 545 -44.65 -22.74 -2.12
CA CYS A 545 -44.76 -23.60 -3.31
C CYS A 545 -45.13 -25.04 -2.93
N PHE A 546 -44.55 -25.58 -1.87
CA PHE A 546 -44.87 -26.90 -1.35
C PHE A 546 -46.34 -26.96 -0.86
N THR A 547 -46.77 -25.93 -0.17
CA THR A 547 -48.18 -25.83 0.32
C THR A 547 -49.18 -25.79 -0.82
N VAL A 548 -48.87 -25.13 -1.94
CA VAL A 548 -49.78 -24.94 -3.10
C VAL A 548 -49.64 -26.06 -4.13
N ARG A 549 -48.71 -27.03 -3.98
CA ARG A 549 -48.50 -28.11 -4.98
C ARG A 549 -49.73 -28.97 -5.31
N LYS A 550 -50.67 -29.08 -4.37
CA LYS A 550 -51.94 -29.85 -4.53
C LYS A 550 -53.07 -29.01 -5.08
N ALA A 551 -52.82 -27.77 -5.53
CA ALA A 551 -53.85 -26.90 -6.09
C ALA A 551 -54.35 -27.41 -7.45
N PRO A 552 -55.70 -27.33 -7.74
CA PRO A 552 -56.26 -27.78 -9.00
C PRO A 552 -55.63 -27.12 -10.22
N ALA A 553 -55.75 -27.83 -11.40
CA ALA A 553 -55.16 -27.45 -12.67
C ALA A 553 -55.48 -26.04 -13.19
N HIS A 554 -56.55 -25.41 -12.69
CA HIS A 554 -56.91 -24.03 -13.02
C HIS A 554 -55.90 -22.99 -12.52
N PHE A 555 -54.99 -23.35 -11.61
CA PHE A 555 -53.91 -22.50 -11.08
C PHE A 555 -52.54 -22.92 -11.59
N ASN A 556 -52.38 -23.26 -12.85
CA ASN A 556 -51.11 -23.66 -13.48
C ASN A 556 -49.98 -22.61 -13.26
N GLU A 557 -50.34 -21.37 -12.93
CA GLU A 557 -49.35 -20.30 -12.56
C GLU A 557 -48.46 -20.71 -11.39
N SER A 558 -48.97 -21.46 -10.41
CA SER A 558 -48.19 -21.88 -9.25
C SER A 558 -47.01 -22.79 -9.62
N LYS A 559 -47.17 -23.65 -10.65
CA LYS A 559 -46.07 -24.51 -11.13
C LYS A 559 -44.92 -23.69 -11.72
N PHE A 560 -45.23 -22.68 -12.52
CA PHE A 560 -44.21 -21.83 -13.13
C PHE A 560 -43.49 -20.96 -12.09
N ILE A 561 -44.19 -20.45 -11.05
CA ILE A 561 -43.60 -19.73 -9.94
C ILE A 561 -42.70 -20.67 -9.13
N THR A 562 -43.10 -21.93 -8.93
CA THR A 562 -42.29 -22.94 -8.25
C THR A 562 -40.98 -23.19 -9.00
N TRP A 563 -41.06 -23.38 -10.33
CA TRP A 563 -39.86 -23.55 -11.15
C TRP A 563 -38.95 -22.31 -11.12
N ALA A 564 -39.51 -21.10 -11.15
CA ALA A 564 -38.75 -19.86 -11.01
C ALA A 564 -38.02 -19.77 -9.67
N THR A 565 -38.67 -20.22 -8.58
CA THR A 565 -38.04 -20.24 -7.24
C THR A 565 -36.92 -21.28 -7.16
N TYR A 566 -37.11 -22.49 -7.72
CA TYR A 566 -36.04 -23.49 -7.79
C TYR A 566 -34.88 -23.05 -8.66
N ASN A 567 -35.17 -22.42 -9.82
CA ASN A 567 -34.12 -21.81 -10.65
C ASN A 567 -33.28 -20.80 -9.87
N ALA A 568 -33.90 -19.95 -9.06
CA ALA A 568 -33.19 -18.98 -8.22
C ALA A 568 -32.25 -19.65 -7.24
N ILE A 569 -32.70 -20.68 -6.56
CA ILE A 569 -31.91 -21.37 -5.52
C ILE A 569 -30.78 -22.16 -6.16
N ILE A 570 -31.10 -23.02 -7.14
CA ILE A 570 -30.11 -23.93 -7.74
C ILE A 570 -29.07 -23.15 -8.52
N LEU A 571 -29.48 -22.28 -9.41
CA LEU A 571 -28.56 -21.50 -10.25
C LEU A 571 -27.79 -20.49 -9.41
N GLY A 572 -28.45 -19.78 -8.47
CA GLY A 572 -27.85 -18.81 -7.59
C GLY A 572 -26.76 -19.42 -6.70
N SER A 573 -27.06 -20.54 -6.04
CA SER A 573 -26.08 -21.25 -5.20
C SER A 573 -24.92 -21.84 -6.01
N PHE A 574 -25.20 -22.42 -7.17
CA PHE A 574 -24.18 -23.00 -8.04
C PHE A 574 -23.17 -21.96 -8.53
N ILE A 575 -23.65 -20.83 -9.05
CA ILE A 575 -22.77 -19.80 -9.59
C ILE A 575 -22.07 -19.03 -8.46
N LEU A 576 -22.71 -18.83 -7.30
CA LEU A 576 -22.05 -18.28 -6.13
C LEU A 576 -20.85 -19.17 -5.71
N MET A 577 -21.04 -20.49 -5.74
CA MET A 577 -19.97 -21.45 -5.47
C MET A 577 -18.86 -21.36 -6.53
N LEU A 578 -19.22 -21.32 -7.81
CA LEU A 578 -18.25 -21.15 -8.90
C LEU A 578 -17.44 -19.87 -8.78
N THR A 579 -18.05 -18.75 -8.43
CA THR A 579 -17.32 -17.48 -8.26
C THR A 579 -16.32 -17.53 -7.12
N GLN A 580 -16.57 -18.29 -6.05
CA GLN A 580 -15.61 -18.47 -4.96
C GLN A 580 -14.39 -19.31 -5.39
N PHE A 581 -14.60 -20.37 -6.18
CA PHE A 581 -13.49 -21.23 -6.63
C PHE A 581 -12.70 -20.62 -7.78
N VAL A 582 -13.38 -20.08 -8.78
CA VAL A 582 -12.76 -19.55 -10.01
C VAL A 582 -12.21 -18.14 -9.78
N GLY A 583 -12.78 -17.38 -8.84
CA GLY A 583 -12.33 -16.01 -8.50
C GLY A 583 -10.88 -15.94 -8.02
N LEU A 584 -10.36 -17.02 -7.44
CA LEU A 584 -8.97 -17.12 -6.99
C LEU A 584 -7.96 -17.36 -8.13
N SER A 585 -8.38 -17.95 -9.26
CA SER A 585 -7.48 -18.40 -10.33
C SER A 585 -7.80 -17.85 -11.72
N GLY A 586 -9.05 -17.47 -11.98
CA GLY A 586 -9.56 -17.19 -13.34
C GLY A 586 -9.37 -15.76 -13.86
N GLY A 587 -8.88 -14.84 -13.03
CA GLY A 587 -8.75 -13.43 -13.40
C GLY A 587 -10.06 -12.64 -13.38
N PRO A 588 -9.99 -11.29 -13.49
CA PRO A 588 -11.16 -10.41 -13.32
C PRO A 588 -12.21 -10.56 -14.40
N ASP A 589 -11.83 -10.85 -15.65
CA ASP A 589 -12.78 -11.02 -16.76
C ASP A 589 -13.70 -12.22 -16.55
N VAL A 590 -13.14 -13.34 -16.06
CA VAL A 590 -13.92 -14.56 -15.81
C VAL A 590 -14.89 -14.34 -14.65
N VAL A 591 -14.45 -13.68 -13.57
CA VAL A 591 -15.33 -13.33 -12.44
C VAL A 591 -16.46 -12.41 -12.90
N TYR A 592 -16.14 -11.41 -13.72
CA TYR A 592 -17.12 -10.49 -14.29
C TYR A 592 -18.16 -11.25 -15.14
N VAL A 593 -17.73 -12.10 -16.06
CA VAL A 593 -18.62 -12.89 -16.91
C VAL A 593 -19.50 -13.83 -16.09
N LEU A 594 -18.96 -14.49 -15.07
CA LEU A 594 -19.75 -15.37 -14.20
C LEU A 594 -20.84 -14.62 -13.43
N LEU A 595 -20.50 -13.48 -12.83
CA LEU A 595 -21.48 -12.66 -12.10
C LEU A 595 -22.57 -12.13 -13.03
N MET A 596 -22.19 -11.69 -14.24
CA MET A 596 -23.14 -11.21 -15.24
C MET A 596 -24.03 -12.34 -15.79
N ALA A 597 -23.44 -13.50 -16.09
CA ALA A 597 -24.19 -14.68 -16.53
C ALA A 597 -25.20 -15.13 -15.47
N GLN A 598 -24.80 -15.14 -14.19
CA GLN A 598 -25.71 -15.44 -13.09
C GLN A 598 -26.94 -14.55 -13.13
N GLN A 599 -26.74 -13.25 -13.20
CA GLN A 599 -27.84 -12.29 -13.17
C GLN A 599 -28.72 -12.38 -14.41
N GLN A 600 -28.14 -12.50 -15.61
CA GLN A 600 -28.85 -12.58 -16.87
C GLN A 600 -29.69 -13.85 -16.98
N VAL A 601 -29.10 -15.02 -16.72
CA VAL A 601 -29.78 -16.31 -16.80
C VAL A 601 -30.90 -16.38 -15.78
N PHE A 602 -30.65 -15.92 -14.56
CA PHE A 602 -31.64 -15.88 -13.51
C PHE A 602 -32.88 -15.04 -13.88
N VAL A 603 -32.67 -13.80 -14.33
CA VAL A 603 -33.77 -12.90 -14.73
C VAL A 603 -34.47 -13.42 -15.95
N THR A 604 -33.74 -13.86 -16.98
CA THR A 604 -34.32 -14.33 -18.25
C THR A 604 -35.19 -15.57 -18.07
N ILE A 605 -34.68 -16.59 -17.34
CA ILE A 605 -35.45 -17.81 -17.07
C ILE A 605 -36.70 -17.48 -16.24
N THR A 606 -36.60 -16.65 -15.22
CA THR A 606 -37.72 -16.25 -14.39
C THR A 606 -38.79 -15.53 -15.21
N LEU A 607 -38.43 -14.58 -16.07
CA LEU A 607 -39.35 -13.87 -16.96
C LEU A 607 -39.97 -14.83 -17.97
N ALA A 608 -39.17 -15.70 -18.60
CA ALA A 608 -39.67 -16.68 -19.57
C ALA A 608 -40.72 -17.59 -18.93
N LEU A 609 -40.44 -18.15 -17.75
CA LEU A 609 -41.37 -19.05 -17.05
C LEU A 609 -42.70 -18.36 -16.69
N ILE A 610 -42.68 -17.08 -16.37
CA ILE A 610 -43.87 -16.34 -15.96
C ILE A 610 -44.68 -15.84 -17.15
N PHE A 611 -44.03 -15.31 -18.19
CA PHE A 611 -44.68 -14.60 -19.27
C PHE A 611 -44.96 -15.47 -20.51
N PHE A 612 -44.06 -16.41 -20.85
CA PHE A 612 -44.22 -17.25 -22.04
C PHE A 612 -45.58 -18.02 -22.06
N PRO A 613 -45.98 -18.71 -20.96
CA PRO A 613 -47.26 -19.42 -20.96
C PRO A 613 -48.49 -18.49 -21.17
N LYS A 614 -48.43 -17.26 -20.67
CA LYS A 614 -49.50 -16.28 -20.79
C LYS A 614 -49.61 -15.70 -22.19
N PHE A 615 -48.49 -15.36 -22.80
CA PHE A 615 -48.47 -14.86 -24.16
C PHE A 615 -48.81 -15.94 -25.18
N TRP A 616 -48.38 -17.19 -24.90
CA TRP A 616 -48.80 -18.34 -25.73
C TRP A 616 -50.28 -18.57 -25.67
N ALA A 617 -50.93 -18.49 -24.50
CA ALA A 617 -52.37 -18.59 -24.33
C ALA A 617 -53.12 -17.42 -25.01
N LEU A 618 -52.56 -16.21 -24.91
CA LEU A 618 -53.11 -15.02 -25.61
C LEU A 618 -53.00 -15.13 -27.11
N TYR A 619 -51.90 -15.68 -27.66
CA TYR A 619 -51.67 -15.86 -29.11
C TYR A 619 -52.56 -16.93 -29.71
N ARG A 620 -52.76 -18.07 -29.01
CA ARG A 620 -53.60 -19.18 -29.52
C ARG A 620 -55.11 -18.87 -29.55
N GLY A 621 -55.51 -17.71 -29.03
CA GLY A 621 -56.93 -17.35 -29.03
C GLY A 621 -57.79 -18.31 -28.25
N THR A 622 -57.28 -19.08 -27.28
CA THR A 622 -58.01 -19.98 -26.39
C THR A 622 -59.07 -19.26 -25.54
N LEU A 623 -59.51 -18.14 -26.01
CA LEU A 623 -60.54 -17.28 -25.45
C LEU A 623 -61.98 -17.87 -25.74
N ASP A 624 -62.09 -18.80 -26.62
CA ASP A 624 -63.40 -19.51 -26.87
C ASP A 624 -63.77 -20.48 -25.74
N ASP A 625 -62.83 -20.86 -24.88
CA ASP A 625 -63.09 -21.54 -23.62
C ASP A 625 -63.69 -20.62 -22.51
N SER A 626 -63.92 -19.35 -22.81
CA SER A 626 -64.57 -18.42 -21.88
C SER A 626 -65.99 -18.89 -21.51
N THR A 627 -66.63 -19.63 -22.34
CA THR A 627 -67.91 -20.29 -22.05
C THR A 627 -67.75 -21.40 -20.99
N VAL A 628 -66.67 -22.18 -21.05
CA VAL A 628 -66.34 -23.22 -20.07
C VAL A 628 -65.95 -22.62 -18.73
N TYR A 629 -65.19 -21.56 -18.77
CA TYR A 629 -64.81 -20.83 -17.54
C TYR A 629 -65.99 -20.06 -16.91
N ALA A 630 -66.85 -19.44 -17.71
CA ALA A 630 -68.06 -18.77 -17.24
C ALA A 630 -69.05 -19.76 -16.64
N ASN A 631 -69.26 -20.91 -17.27
CA ASN A 631 -70.15 -21.97 -16.78
C ASN A 631 -69.59 -22.61 -15.47
N HIS A 632 -68.29 -22.82 -15.32
CA HIS A 632 -67.69 -23.30 -14.06
C HIS A 632 -67.73 -22.26 -12.91
N VAL A 633 -67.61 -20.99 -13.24
CA VAL A 633 -67.76 -19.91 -12.22
C VAL A 633 -69.26 -19.77 -11.86
N VAL A 634 -70.19 -19.95 -12.80
CA VAL A 634 -71.63 -19.95 -12.54
C VAL A 634 -72.06 -21.17 -11.74
N THR A 635 -71.52 -22.36 -12.00
CA THR A 635 -71.79 -23.57 -11.22
C THR A 635 -71.27 -23.50 -9.78
N ILE A 636 -70.19 -22.78 -9.53
CA ILE A 636 -69.65 -22.53 -8.16
C ILE A 636 -70.48 -21.43 -7.46
N THR A 637 -71.19 -20.55 -8.21
CA THR A 637 -71.91 -19.41 -7.60
C THR A 637 -73.38 -19.65 -7.36
N GLY A 638 -73.91 -20.87 -7.58
CA GLY A 638 -75.21 -21.33 -7.17
C GLY A 638 -76.39 -20.35 -7.24
N ARG A 639 -77.44 -20.66 -8.00
CA ARG A 639 -78.75 -20.04 -8.08
C ARG A 639 -78.87 -18.82 -9.04
N VAL A 640 -79.22 -19.18 -10.26
CA VAL A 640 -80.02 -18.31 -11.10
C VAL A 640 -81.45 -18.78 -10.99
N LYS A 641 -82.36 -17.89 -10.64
CA LYS A 641 -83.83 -18.10 -10.70
C LYS A 641 -84.20 -18.49 -12.10
N GLN A 642 -84.96 -19.64 -12.25
CA GLN A 642 -85.61 -20.03 -13.48
C GLN A 642 -86.86 -19.14 -13.73
N PRO A 643 -87.13 -18.80 -15.01
CA PRO A 643 -88.48 -18.47 -15.44
C PRO A 643 -89.21 -19.77 -15.91
N LEU A 644 -90.46 -19.89 -15.58
CA LEU A 644 -91.37 -21.01 -15.93
C LEU A 644 -91.52 -21.22 -17.46
N PRO A 645 -91.65 -22.46 -17.90
CA PRO A 645 -91.95 -22.79 -19.34
C PRO A 645 -93.42 -22.90 -19.59
N PRO A 646 -93.87 -22.84 -20.87
CA PRO A 646 -95.17 -23.39 -21.30
C PRO A 646 -95.00 -24.81 -21.80
N THR A 647 -95.95 -25.61 -21.43
CA THR A 647 -96.27 -26.97 -21.73
C THR A 647 -96.10 -27.39 -23.21
N THR A 648 -95.54 -28.61 -23.50
CA THR A 648 -96.18 -29.77 -24.06
C THR A 648 -95.28 -30.99 -24.27
N SER A 649 -95.76 -32.12 -23.72
CA SER A 649 -95.80 -33.52 -24.17
C SER A 649 -94.56 -34.32 -24.61
N ARG A 650 -94.43 -35.46 -23.89
CA ARG A 650 -94.05 -36.85 -24.25
C ARG A 650 -92.62 -37.22 -24.68
N LEU A 651 -92.03 -38.11 -24.00
CA LEU A 651 -91.73 -39.52 -24.07
C LEU A 651 -90.41 -39.91 -23.44
N SER A 652 -90.46 -40.93 -22.64
CA SER A 652 -89.47 -41.75 -22.00
C SER A 652 -88.17 -41.97 -22.74
N GLU A 653 -87.05 -41.95 -22.00
CA GLU A 653 -86.17 -43.11 -21.92
C GLU A 653 -85.11 -42.90 -20.83
N SER A 654 -84.91 -43.92 -20.05
CA SER A 654 -83.97 -44.08 -18.99
C SER A 654 -82.56 -44.30 -19.51
N PHE A 655 -81.59 -43.54 -18.98
CA PHE A 655 -80.23 -43.97 -19.02
C PHE A 655 -79.52 -43.64 -17.71
N ALA A 656 -78.93 -44.68 -17.15
CA ALA A 656 -78.20 -44.65 -15.89
C ALA A 656 -76.86 -43.87 -15.98
N LEU A 657 -76.62 -42.99 -15.03
CA LEU A 657 -75.31 -42.34 -14.84
C LEU A 657 -74.37 -43.24 -14.05
N THR A 658 -73.41 -43.83 -14.73
CA THR A 658 -72.23 -44.40 -14.09
C THR A 658 -71.19 -43.30 -13.82
N THR A 659 -70.92 -43.01 -12.57
CA THR A 659 -69.82 -42.14 -12.09
C THR A 659 -68.54 -42.93 -12.19
N ALA A 660 -67.66 -42.58 -13.14
CA ALA A 660 -66.30 -43.00 -13.18
C ALA A 660 -65.40 -41.96 -12.52
N SER A 661 -64.86 -42.25 -11.31
CA SER A 661 -63.80 -41.51 -10.66
C SER A 661 -62.43 -42.01 -11.18
N ALA A 662 -61.80 -41.24 -12.04
CA ALA A 662 -60.44 -41.51 -12.49
C ALA A 662 -59.46 -40.86 -11.49
N SER A 663 -58.82 -41.68 -10.67
CA SER A 663 -57.64 -41.31 -9.91
C SER A 663 -56.41 -41.41 -10.80
N VAL A 664 -55.78 -40.30 -11.14
CA VAL A 664 -54.49 -40.30 -11.82
C VAL A 664 -53.41 -40.33 -10.74
N GLN A 665 -52.78 -41.49 -10.61
CA GLN A 665 -51.61 -41.72 -9.78
C GLN A 665 -50.38 -41.27 -10.59
N CYS A 666 -49.71 -40.20 -10.17
CA CYS A 666 -48.42 -39.84 -10.74
C CYS A 666 -47.32 -40.63 -10.03
N ASN A 667 -46.63 -41.46 -10.79
CA ASN A 667 -45.47 -42.21 -10.37
C ASN A 667 -44.25 -41.27 -10.26
N PRO A 668 -43.40 -41.39 -9.26
CA PRO A 668 -42.20 -40.52 -9.07
C PRO A 668 -41.00 -40.85 -9.96
N GLU A 669 -41.10 -41.81 -10.90
CA GLU A 669 -39.93 -42.34 -11.62
C GLU A 669 -39.63 -41.69 -12.98
N ASP A 670 -40.38 -40.71 -13.43
CA ASP A 670 -40.18 -40.10 -14.77
C ASP A 670 -39.22 -38.91 -14.80
N PHE A 671 -38.34 -38.74 -13.82
CA PHE A 671 -37.47 -37.54 -13.77
C PHE A 671 -36.01 -37.80 -14.17
N PHE A 672 -35.64 -39.04 -14.57
CA PHE A 672 -34.27 -39.30 -15.07
C PHE A 672 -34.34 -40.13 -16.35
N LEU A 673 -34.41 -39.48 -17.49
CA LEU A 673 -33.94 -40.03 -18.77
C LEU A 673 -33.97 -38.97 -19.86
N ILE A 674 -32.89 -38.21 -19.97
CA ILE A 674 -32.35 -37.73 -21.24
C ILE A 674 -30.82 -37.70 -21.09
N SER A 675 -30.16 -38.79 -21.37
CA SER A 675 -28.95 -38.85 -22.18
C SER A 675 -28.74 -40.31 -22.55
N GLY A 676 -28.93 -40.58 -23.83
CA GLY A 676 -28.71 -41.89 -24.40
C GLY A 676 -27.23 -42.20 -24.51
N TYR A 677 -26.94 -43.46 -24.38
CA TYR A 677 -26.15 -44.22 -25.38
C TYR A 677 -26.48 -45.70 -25.22
N GLN A 678 -26.74 -46.34 -26.34
CA GLN A 678 -26.92 -47.79 -26.53
C GLN A 678 -25.60 -48.50 -26.18
N GLU A 679 -25.72 -49.66 -25.57
CA GLU A 679 -25.09 -50.89 -26.06
C GLU A 679 -25.70 -52.11 -25.37
N ASP A 680 -25.84 -53.15 -26.16
CA ASP A 680 -26.50 -54.43 -25.96
C ASP A 680 -25.74 -55.34 -24.96
N ASP A 681 -26.43 -56.21 -24.35
CA ASP A 681 -26.40 -57.66 -24.36
C ASP A 681 -26.59 -58.35 -23.02
N ASN A 682 -27.66 -59.13 -22.99
CA ASN A 682 -27.87 -60.51 -22.54
C ASN A 682 -27.39 -61.03 -21.12
N ILE A 683 -28.37 -61.76 -20.62
CA ILE A 683 -28.31 -63.01 -19.87
C ILE A 683 -28.63 -62.97 -18.36
N SER A 684 -29.86 -63.40 -18.14
CA SER A 684 -30.32 -64.51 -17.26
C SER A 684 -30.06 -64.49 -15.75
N SER A 685 -31.15 -64.60 -15.05
CA SER A 685 -31.46 -65.66 -14.07
C SER A 685 -31.10 -65.49 -12.59
N THR A 686 -32.18 -65.35 -11.85
CA THR A 686 -32.52 -66.12 -10.60
C THR A 686 -31.88 -65.77 -9.27
N ARG A 687 -32.81 -65.63 -8.34
CA ARG A 687 -32.90 -66.10 -6.95
C ARG A 687 -32.64 -65.10 -5.82
N THR A 688 -33.81 -64.82 -5.25
CA THR A 688 -34.11 -64.66 -3.80
C THR A 688 -33.04 -65.09 -2.82
N THR A 689 -32.77 -64.25 -1.82
CA THR A 689 -32.97 -64.65 -0.39
C THR A 689 -32.90 -63.38 0.51
N LYS A 690 -33.80 -63.36 1.43
CA LYS A 690 -33.88 -62.53 2.64
C LYS A 690 -32.63 -62.79 3.55
N PHE A 691 -32.11 -61.79 4.19
CA PHE A 691 -31.79 -61.86 5.64
C PHE A 691 -31.67 -60.50 6.32
N SER A 692 -32.18 -60.48 7.46
CA SER A 692 -32.41 -59.60 8.59
C SER A 692 -31.16 -59.14 9.31
N SER A 693 -31.26 -57.85 9.80
CA SER A 693 -30.78 -57.34 11.08
C SER A 693 -29.32 -57.55 11.54
N LYS A 694 -28.60 -56.55 11.89
CA LYS A 694 -28.33 -56.09 13.27
C LYS A 694 -27.27 -54.98 13.36
N VAL A 695 -27.54 -54.10 14.23
CA VAL A 695 -26.82 -53.02 14.90
C VAL A 695 -25.40 -53.42 15.39
N GLY A 696 -24.45 -52.45 15.35
CA GLY A 696 -23.26 -52.46 16.19
C GLY A 696 -22.26 -51.35 15.79
N PRO A 697 -21.79 -50.53 16.75
CA PRO A 697 -20.96 -49.36 16.46
C PRO A 697 -19.47 -49.71 16.42
N LEU A 698 -18.70 -49.10 15.55
CA LEU A 698 -17.25 -49.25 15.55
C LEU A 698 -16.52 -47.90 15.68
N LYS A 699 -15.64 -47.93 16.63
CA LYS A 699 -14.68 -47.04 17.22
C LYS A 699 -13.81 -46.26 16.21
N LEU A 700 -13.48 -45.04 16.61
CA LEU A 700 -12.31 -44.26 16.17
C LEU A 700 -11.02 -45.11 16.27
N ALA A 701 -10.21 -45.06 15.25
CA ALA A 701 -8.79 -45.37 15.30
C ALA A 701 -7.95 -44.20 14.88
N SER A 702 -7.16 -43.73 15.80
CA SER A 702 -6.09 -42.76 15.66
C SER A 702 -4.94 -43.34 14.84
N LEU A 703 -4.44 -42.59 13.86
CA LEU A 703 -3.17 -42.90 13.20
C LEU A 703 -2.12 -41.90 13.69
N GLN A 704 -1.16 -42.45 14.41
CA GLN A 704 0.10 -41.81 14.79
C GLN A 704 1.00 -41.74 13.56
N VAL A 705 1.64 -40.59 13.40
CA VAL A 705 2.77 -40.37 12.49
C VAL A 705 4.04 -40.68 13.29
N THR A 706 4.83 -41.60 12.81
CA THR A 706 6.18 -41.91 13.34
C THR A 706 7.21 -41.05 12.62
N ASP A 707 7.97 -40.29 13.40
CA ASP A 707 9.23 -39.66 13.00
C ASP A 707 10.30 -40.74 12.74
N SER A 708 11.07 -40.57 11.67
CA SER A 708 12.36 -41.26 11.52
C SER A 708 13.48 -40.25 11.39
N ASN A 709 14.31 -40.21 12.40
CA ASN A 709 15.61 -39.57 12.49
C ASN A 709 16.59 -40.04 11.40
N GLY A 710 17.39 -39.10 10.89
CA GLY A 710 18.63 -39.32 10.20
C GLY A 710 19.56 -38.13 10.44
N GLY A 711 20.37 -38.22 11.50
CA GLY A 711 21.37 -37.23 11.85
C GLY A 711 22.62 -37.34 10.97
N HIS A 712 23.23 -36.21 10.69
CA HIS A 712 24.68 -36.09 10.53
C HIS A 712 25.17 -34.77 11.13
N SER A 713 25.92 -34.93 12.16
CA SER A 713 26.82 -33.97 12.79
C SER A 713 27.96 -33.59 11.84
N PHE A 714 28.31 -32.31 11.77
CA PHE A 714 29.71 -31.91 11.64
C PHE A 714 29.97 -30.63 12.46
N SER A 715 31.04 -30.72 13.19
CA SER A 715 31.60 -29.83 14.18
C SER A 715 32.27 -28.60 13.60
N SER A 716 32.21 -27.54 14.41
CA SER A 716 33.13 -26.42 14.62
C SER A 716 34.53 -26.49 14.03
N THR A 717 35.05 -25.36 13.60
CA THR A 717 36.26 -24.71 14.20
C THR A 717 36.42 -23.29 13.62
N ASP A 718 36.60 -22.37 14.53
CA ASP A 718 37.54 -21.27 14.65
C ASP A 718 38.25 -20.72 13.39
N THR A 719 38.06 -19.50 13.06
CA THR A 719 38.93 -18.33 13.28
C THR A 719 38.19 -17.04 12.97
#